data_dc464f38cfcfae496cdf9ce20926111d
#
_entry.id   dc464f38cfcfae496cdf9ce20926111d
#
_cell.length_a   1.000
_cell.length_b   1.000
_cell.length_c   1.000
_cell.angle_alpha   90.00
_cell.angle_beta   90.00
_cell.angle_gamma   90.00
#
_symmetry.space_group_name_H-M   'P 1'
#
loop_
_entity.id
_entity.type
_entity.pdbx_description
1 polymer ?
#
loop_
_entity_poly.entity_id
_entity_poly.type
_entity_poly.pdbx_seq_one_letter_code
_entity_poly.pdbx_strand_id
1 'polypeptide(L)'
;MSIKRIILYFVSLVLLFIFSVLFVINFTLFSEDLGPGEITGAANSNEFIEDKFDRQSVAKNDLDVSLSKQILFGDLHVHSTFSADAHQGNLPIVGGTGVHPVADACDFARHCSALDFWAITDHAEASTPKRWQETKETVRKCNALSIDKENPDCVAFLGWEWTQVGATRNTHWGHHNVILKDEADELLPPRAIASKSVARDALLNNAPEYPNSLFPLIDIKNFKNYNDFRRYISETKKVPICPENIPSKELPLNCHEEAVTPLSLANKVEEYTKDYLIIPHGQTWGFYTPKAYTLDKGLELSKQYPQQFDLLEMHSGHGNSEEYRSWRAATVVREGETILDRFFGLQDGRADLTSGTFKDKEGRIFDIGTQTCPKATDEFTPICSRAGEVIFNRCINAGFEITECEVRRKYTEQAVVDRGRNGWQVVPHFSLLDRVDSGQCKDCFSPAFNYVPGGSAQYGMALTKFNEDGSKHRFKYGFISSSDNHQAAPGSGYKELFGNNIDFSGPSSKFTDKLLHGPSYDLQDRDYVDPVRANYVSDDKPIEYETSDIKLGFNTIEFERQRGFLQTGGLAAVHTEGRSKEQIWSAFKRHETYATSGPRILLWFDMLDGNKKIPMGAVTEQNTNPTFEVKAMGSFEQKVGCPEDAYTALGTERVEQLCYDECYNPSDVRKAITRIEVVRVMPQEYENQSVEDRIQDPWLVHNCPENQVGCKFNFTDNEFESSKIDTSYYVRAIEEPSLQINTKGVRCERDAEGNCISVDICTQDWRRPRDVEACSEIDEPRAWSSPIYIDYKY
;
A
#
# COMPACT_ATOMS: atom_id res chain seq x y z
N MET A 1 16.90 54.23 -32.14
CA MET A 1 16.58 53.95 -30.73
C MET A 1 17.87 53.55 -30.04
N SER A 2 18.22 54.07 -28.86
CA SER A 2 19.45 53.66 -28.20
C SER A 2 19.34 52.18 -27.73
N ILE A 3 20.45 51.44 -27.75
CA ILE A 3 20.53 50.05 -27.28
C ILE A 3 19.93 49.91 -25.87
N LYS A 4 20.15 50.88 -24.98
CA LYS A 4 19.52 50.89 -23.65
C LYS A 4 17.99 50.88 -23.67
N ARG A 5 17.36 51.58 -24.62
CA ARG A 5 15.88 51.58 -24.79
C ARG A 5 15.39 50.23 -25.33
N ILE A 6 16.12 49.60 -26.24
CA ILE A 6 15.79 48.28 -26.79
C ILE A 6 15.83 47.24 -25.67
N ILE A 7 16.90 47.26 -24.87
CA ILE A 7 17.03 46.36 -23.69
C ILE A 7 15.90 46.60 -22.68
N LEU A 8 15.59 47.87 -22.38
CA LEU A 8 14.50 48.19 -21.44
C LEU A 8 13.13 47.68 -21.96
N TYR A 9 12.83 47.86 -23.25
CA TYR A 9 11.56 47.35 -23.83
C TYR A 9 11.53 45.79 -23.79
N PHE A 10 12.64 45.12 -24.10
CA PHE A 10 12.73 43.69 -24.06
C PHE A 10 12.52 43.15 -22.65
N VAL A 11 13.20 43.73 -21.64
CA VAL A 11 13.01 43.38 -20.23
C VAL A 11 11.57 43.63 -19.77
N SER A 12 10.96 44.76 -20.19
CA SER A 12 9.56 45.05 -19.84
C SER A 12 8.58 44.05 -20.46
N LEU A 13 8.82 43.63 -21.70
CA LEU A 13 8.00 42.60 -22.35
C LEU A 13 8.12 41.24 -21.65
N VAL A 14 9.35 40.85 -21.27
CA VAL A 14 9.59 39.61 -20.54
C VAL A 14 8.90 39.65 -19.16
N LEU A 15 9.02 40.77 -18.47
CA LEU A 15 8.34 40.93 -17.16
C LEU A 15 6.82 40.90 -17.30
N LEU A 16 6.26 41.56 -18.32
CA LEU A 16 4.83 41.54 -18.62
C LEU A 16 4.36 40.12 -18.94
N PHE A 17 5.12 39.39 -19.76
CA PHE A 17 4.83 38.00 -20.08
C PHE A 17 4.83 37.11 -18.81
N ILE A 18 5.87 37.20 -18.00
CA ILE A 18 5.97 36.47 -16.73
C ILE A 18 4.78 36.83 -15.82
N PHE A 19 4.47 38.13 -15.67
CA PHE A 19 3.34 38.56 -14.86
C PHE A 19 1.99 38.02 -15.39
N SER A 20 1.81 38.04 -16.71
CA SER A 20 0.59 37.48 -17.33
C SER A 20 0.46 35.98 -17.09
N VAL A 21 1.56 35.22 -17.20
CA VAL A 21 1.55 33.79 -16.92
C VAL A 21 1.29 33.51 -15.45
N LEU A 22 1.94 34.24 -14.53
CA LEU A 22 1.68 34.13 -13.10
C LEU A 22 0.22 34.49 -12.75
N PHE A 23 -0.35 35.48 -13.44
CA PHE A 23 -1.74 35.83 -13.28
C PHE A 23 -2.66 34.70 -13.71
N VAL A 24 -2.45 34.14 -14.90
CA VAL A 24 -3.21 32.98 -15.41
C VAL A 24 -3.14 31.81 -14.43
N ILE A 25 -1.95 31.51 -13.94
CA ILE A 25 -1.72 30.43 -12.97
C ILE A 25 -2.44 30.70 -11.64
N ASN A 26 -2.26 31.89 -11.05
CA ASN A 26 -2.82 32.20 -9.74
C ASN A 26 -4.37 32.24 -9.73
N PHE A 27 -4.96 32.62 -10.83
CA PHE A 27 -6.43 32.64 -10.99
C PHE A 27 -6.98 31.37 -11.63
N THR A 28 -6.16 30.34 -11.83
CA THR A 28 -6.54 29.05 -12.47
C THR A 28 -7.31 29.22 -13.78
N LEU A 29 -6.96 30.27 -14.55
CA LEU A 29 -7.58 30.51 -15.85
C LEU A 29 -7.20 29.38 -16.81
N PHE A 30 -8.12 28.98 -17.68
CA PHE A 30 -7.97 27.82 -18.57
C PHE A 30 -7.81 26.45 -17.88
N SER A 31 -8.16 26.34 -16.58
CA SER A 31 -8.33 25.06 -15.93
C SER A 31 -9.75 24.54 -16.10
N GLU A 32 -9.89 23.24 -16.10
CA GLU A 32 -11.18 22.57 -16.10
C GLU A 32 -11.49 21.98 -14.73
N ASP A 33 -12.78 21.90 -14.42
CA ASP A 33 -13.25 21.09 -13.32
C ASP A 33 -13.21 19.63 -13.79
N LEU A 34 -12.31 18.85 -13.17
CA LEU A 34 -12.16 17.45 -13.45
C LEU A 34 -13.29 16.71 -12.73
N GLY A 35 -14.37 16.45 -13.45
CA GLY A 35 -15.49 15.67 -12.97
C GLY A 35 -15.16 14.17 -12.87
N PRO A 36 -16.16 13.33 -12.58
CA PRO A 36 -15.98 11.90 -12.40
C PRO A 36 -15.74 11.14 -13.70
N GLY A 37 -15.71 11.81 -14.85
CA GLY A 37 -15.65 11.21 -16.18
C GLY A 37 -16.98 10.60 -16.64
N GLU A 38 -16.95 9.87 -17.73
CA GLU A 38 -18.10 9.20 -18.30
C GLU A 38 -17.79 7.71 -18.48
N ILE A 39 -18.72 6.86 -18.07
CA ILE A 39 -18.65 5.41 -18.34
C ILE A 39 -19.03 5.23 -19.80
N THR A 40 -18.17 4.58 -20.56
CA THR A 40 -18.32 4.39 -21.99
C THR A 40 -18.63 2.93 -22.37
N GLY A 41 -18.20 1.98 -21.54
CA GLY A 41 -18.43 0.55 -21.75
C GLY A 41 -19.85 0.10 -21.42
N ALA A 42 -20.32 -0.93 -22.11
CA ALA A 42 -21.54 -1.65 -21.76
C ALA A 42 -21.27 -2.75 -20.73
N ALA A 43 -22.32 -3.36 -20.18
CA ALA A 43 -22.15 -4.58 -19.38
C ALA A 43 -21.62 -5.73 -20.25
N ASN A 44 -20.83 -6.62 -19.65
CA ASN A 44 -20.45 -7.88 -20.29
C ASN A 44 -21.66 -8.80 -20.50
N SER A 45 -21.59 -9.64 -21.51
CA SER A 45 -22.66 -10.57 -21.85
C SER A 45 -22.79 -11.70 -20.81
N ASN A 46 -23.96 -12.35 -20.79
CA ASN A 46 -24.14 -13.56 -19.99
C ASN A 46 -23.19 -14.69 -20.44
N GLU A 47 -22.89 -14.80 -21.73
CA GLU A 47 -21.94 -15.78 -22.28
C GLU A 47 -20.53 -15.57 -21.67
N PHE A 48 -20.10 -14.32 -21.50
CA PHE A 48 -18.84 -14.00 -20.82
C PHE A 48 -18.83 -14.49 -19.36
N ILE A 49 -19.95 -14.30 -18.63
CA ILE A 49 -20.07 -14.77 -17.24
C ILE A 49 -20.08 -16.32 -17.19
N GLU A 50 -20.78 -16.94 -18.11
CA GLU A 50 -20.87 -18.42 -18.25
C GLU A 50 -19.51 -19.04 -18.56
N ASP A 51 -18.72 -18.47 -19.49
CA ASP A 51 -17.34 -18.94 -19.79
C ASP A 51 -16.45 -18.91 -18.54
N LYS A 52 -16.50 -17.83 -17.74
CA LYS A 52 -15.76 -17.76 -16.47
C LYS A 52 -16.17 -18.87 -15.50
N PHE A 53 -17.45 -19.14 -15.39
CA PHE A 53 -17.96 -20.19 -14.52
C PHE A 53 -17.58 -21.59 -15.02
N ASP A 54 -17.68 -21.85 -16.33
CA ASP A 54 -17.33 -23.11 -16.94
C ASP A 54 -15.86 -23.45 -16.79
N ARG A 55 -14.97 -22.47 -16.99
CA ARG A 55 -13.52 -22.62 -16.74
C ARG A 55 -13.21 -22.99 -15.28
N GLN A 56 -13.96 -22.43 -14.32
CA GLN A 56 -13.82 -22.83 -12.91
C GLN A 56 -14.42 -24.23 -12.66
N SER A 57 -15.50 -24.58 -13.31
CA SER A 57 -16.17 -25.89 -13.17
C SER A 57 -15.26 -27.03 -13.62
N VAL A 58 -14.49 -26.85 -14.70
CA VAL A 58 -13.44 -27.81 -15.09
C VAL A 58 -12.43 -28.00 -13.96
N ALA A 59 -11.87 -26.91 -13.41
CA ALA A 59 -10.89 -27.02 -12.32
C ALA A 59 -11.46 -27.69 -11.05
N LYS A 60 -12.72 -27.40 -10.73
CA LYS A 60 -13.42 -28.05 -9.60
C LYS A 60 -13.58 -29.54 -9.80
N ASN A 61 -13.96 -29.97 -11.02
CA ASN A 61 -14.09 -31.37 -11.35
C ASN A 61 -12.75 -32.11 -11.25
N ASP A 62 -11.66 -31.52 -11.75
CA ASP A 62 -10.32 -32.10 -11.68
C ASP A 62 -9.83 -32.26 -10.25
N LEU A 63 -10.28 -31.38 -9.35
CA LEU A 63 -9.90 -31.37 -7.93
C LEU A 63 -10.96 -32.01 -7.00
N ASP A 64 -12.04 -32.58 -7.52
CA ASP A 64 -13.16 -33.14 -6.74
C ASP A 64 -13.73 -32.11 -5.73
N VAL A 65 -13.93 -30.86 -6.18
CA VAL A 65 -14.53 -29.80 -5.38
C VAL A 65 -16.03 -29.72 -5.64
N SER A 66 -16.83 -29.51 -4.59
CA SER A 66 -18.27 -29.25 -4.75
C SER A 66 -18.53 -27.99 -5.59
N LEU A 67 -19.47 -28.06 -6.50
CA LEU A 67 -19.85 -26.96 -7.39
C LEU A 67 -20.74 -25.90 -6.74
N SER A 68 -21.09 -26.04 -5.46
CA SER A 68 -22.08 -25.16 -4.78
C SER A 68 -21.64 -23.70 -4.65
N LYS A 69 -20.35 -23.43 -4.62
CA LYS A 69 -19.79 -22.07 -4.57
C LYS A 69 -18.89 -21.81 -5.75
N GLN A 70 -18.84 -20.56 -6.19
CA GLN A 70 -17.88 -20.08 -7.17
C GLN A 70 -16.85 -19.15 -6.49
N ILE A 71 -15.73 -18.96 -7.14
CA ILE A 71 -14.71 -18.00 -6.73
C ILE A 71 -14.84 -16.76 -7.60
N LEU A 72 -15.01 -15.59 -6.97
CA LEU A 72 -15.03 -14.30 -7.64
C LEU A 72 -13.80 -13.51 -7.25
N PHE A 73 -13.23 -12.79 -8.22
CA PHE A 73 -12.04 -11.96 -8.03
C PHE A 73 -12.38 -10.48 -8.12
N GLY A 74 -11.80 -9.70 -7.21
CA GLY A 74 -12.00 -8.26 -7.17
C GLY A 74 -10.85 -7.49 -6.57
N ASP A 75 -11.02 -6.17 -6.53
CA ASP A 75 -10.07 -5.22 -5.99
C ASP A 75 -10.79 -4.19 -5.11
N LEU A 76 -10.45 -4.13 -3.83
CA LEU A 76 -11.13 -3.27 -2.85
C LEU A 76 -10.32 -2.00 -2.52
N HIS A 77 -9.28 -1.68 -3.29
CA HIS A 77 -8.40 -0.56 -3.02
C HIS A 77 -7.89 0.07 -4.31
N VAL A 78 -8.55 1.14 -4.73
CA VAL A 78 -8.27 1.84 -5.99
C VAL A 78 -8.50 3.33 -5.85
N HIS A 79 -7.58 4.12 -6.39
CA HIS A 79 -7.65 5.58 -6.40
C HIS A 79 -7.88 6.13 -7.80
N SER A 80 -8.65 7.20 -7.85
CA SER A 80 -8.85 8.02 -9.04
C SER A 80 -8.15 9.38 -8.89
N THR A 81 -8.30 10.25 -9.86
CA THR A 81 -7.85 11.65 -9.78
C THR A 81 -8.51 12.43 -8.64
N PHE A 82 -9.54 11.89 -7.99
CA PHE A 82 -10.13 12.48 -6.79
C PHE A 82 -9.27 12.28 -5.53
N SER A 83 -8.28 11.42 -5.56
CA SER A 83 -7.20 11.34 -4.59
C SER A 83 -6.10 12.36 -4.91
N ALA A 84 -5.63 13.11 -3.91
CA ALA A 84 -4.64 14.17 -4.14
C ALA A 84 -3.27 13.65 -4.58
N ASP A 85 -2.84 12.55 -4.03
CA ASP A 85 -1.60 11.86 -4.38
C ASP A 85 -1.67 11.19 -5.75
N ALA A 86 -2.79 10.53 -6.08
CA ALA A 86 -3.04 10.00 -7.40
C ALA A 86 -3.02 11.12 -8.45
N HIS A 87 -3.68 12.25 -8.21
CA HIS A 87 -3.65 13.39 -9.11
C HIS A 87 -2.23 13.94 -9.26
N GLN A 88 -1.50 14.12 -8.15
CA GLN A 88 -0.13 14.61 -8.15
C GLN A 88 0.84 13.63 -8.83
N GLY A 89 0.73 12.33 -8.53
CA GLY A 89 1.55 11.26 -9.09
C GLY A 89 1.35 11.07 -10.59
N ASN A 90 0.19 11.47 -11.12
CA ASN A 90 -0.14 11.42 -12.53
C ASN A 90 0.18 12.70 -13.30
N LEU A 91 0.82 13.68 -12.68
CA LEU A 91 1.26 14.88 -13.40
C LEU A 91 2.40 14.53 -14.39
N PRO A 92 2.41 15.14 -15.56
CA PRO A 92 3.42 14.86 -16.60
C PRO A 92 4.87 15.06 -16.16
N ILE A 93 5.12 15.98 -15.20
CA ILE A 93 6.47 16.26 -14.68
C ILE A 93 7.06 15.05 -13.93
N VAL A 94 6.22 14.26 -13.31
CA VAL A 94 6.63 13.01 -12.62
C VAL A 94 6.45 11.77 -13.51
N GLY A 95 6.20 11.96 -14.81
CA GLY A 95 6.03 10.88 -15.77
C GLY A 95 4.61 10.30 -15.85
N GLY A 96 3.65 10.91 -15.16
CA GLY A 96 2.27 10.47 -15.14
C GLY A 96 1.52 10.67 -16.45
N THR A 97 0.39 9.98 -16.57
CA THR A 97 -0.45 9.88 -17.78
C THR A 97 -1.56 10.92 -17.82
N GLY A 98 -1.71 11.71 -16.76
CA GLY A 98 -2.74 12.74 -16.68
C GLY A 98 -3.91 12.35 -15.76
N VAL A 99 -5.12 12.63 -16.22
CA VAL A 99 -6.33 12.48 -15.43
C VAL A 99 -6.93 11.08 -15.58
N HIS A 100 -7.22 10.43 -14.48
CA HIS A 100 -7.89 9.13 -14.39
C HIS A 100 -9.14 9.28 -13.51
N PRO A 101 -10.30 9.59 -14.10
CA PRO A 101 -11.53 9.81 -13.35
C PRO A 101 -12.16 8.51 -12.82
N VAL A 102 -13.07 8.63 -11.87
CA VAL A 102 -13.77 7.48 -11.25
C VAL A 102 -14.45 6.57 -12.28
N ALA A 103 -14.97 7.14 -13.37
CA ALA A 103 -15.64 6.38 -14.44
C ALA A 103 -14.68 5.42 -15.15
N ASP A 104 -13.39 5.76 -15.24
CA ASP A 104 -12.37 4.90 -15.85
C ASP A 104 -12.24 3.59 -15.07
N ALA A 105 -12.35 3.61 -13.75
CA ALA A 105 -12.29 2.40 -12.93
C ALA A 105 -13.43 1.42 -13.24
N CYS A 106 -14.63 1.94 -13.58
CA CYS A 106 -15.75 1.10 -13.99
C CYS A 106 -15.48 0.35 -15.31
N ASP A 107 -15.00 1.09 -16.32
CA ASP A 107 -14.67 0.53 -17.64
C ASP A 107 -13.46 -0.41 -17.53
N PHE A 108 -12.43 -0.03 -16.76
CA PHE A 108 -11.24 -0.85 -16.56
C PHE A 108 -11.56 -2.18 -15.86
N ALA A 109 -12.34 -2.13 -14.77
CA ALA A 109 -12.74 -3.33 -14.03
C ALA A 109 -13.44 -4.36 -14.91
N ARG A 110 -14.32 -3.89 -15.82
CA ARG A 110 -15.08 -4.76 -16.72
C ARG A 110 -14.26 -5.31 -17.87
N HIS A 111 -13.54 -4.42 -18.56
CA HIS A 111 -13.05 -4.71 -19.90
C HIS A 111 -11.53 -4.89 -19.97
N CYS A 112 -10.76 -4.21 -19.09
CA CYS A 112 -9.32 -4.38 -19.06
C CYS A 112 -8.93 -5.52 -18.10
N SER A 113 -9.35 -5.46 -16.85
CA SER A 113 -9.02 -6.47 -15.84
C SER A 113 -10.07 -7.57 -15.66
N ALA A 114 -11.25 -7.43 -16.23
CA ALA A 114 -12.35 -8.43 -16.16
C ALA A 114 -12.64 -8.90 -14.73
N LEU A 115 -12.79 -7.96 -13.78
CA LEU A 115 -13.10 -8.23 -12.38
C LEU A 115 -14.58 -8.60 -12.19
N ASP A 116 -14.88 -9.29 -11.10
CA ASP A 116 -16.24 -9.59 -10.66
C ASP A 116 -16.76 -8.53 -9.69
N PHE A 117 -15.86 -7.88 -8.93
CA PHE A 117 -16.19 -6.77 -8.05
C PHE A 117 -14.99 -5.82 -7.84
N TRP A 118 -15.28 -4.58 -7.44
CA TRP A 118 -14.24 -3.61 -7.09
C TRP A 118 -14.81 -2.53 -6.17
N ALA A 119 -13.93 -1.73 -5.54
CA ALA A 119 -14.30 -0.55 -4.77
C ALA A 119 -13.44 0.63 -5.16
N ILE A 120 -14.05 1.83 -5.13
CA ILE A 120 -13.29 3.09 -5.18
C ILE A 120 -12.98 3.54 -3.77
N THR A 121 -11.73 3.91 -3.51
CA THR A 121 -11.25 4.27 -2.18
C THR A 121 -10.36 5.51 -2.17
N ASP A 122 -10.75 6.53 -2.93
CA ASP A 122 -10.05 7.81 -2.92
C ASP A 122 -9.81 8.35 -1.50
N HIS A 123 -8.65 8.92 -1.23
CA HIS A 123 -8.33 9.52 0.07
C HIS A 123 -9.35 10.58 0.48
N ALA A 124 -10.01 10.35 1.62
CA ALA A 124 -11.00 11.30 2.15
C ALA A 124 -10.39 12.65 2.52
N GLU A 125 -9.10 12.70 2.81
CA GLU A 125 -8.35 13.88 3.24
C GLU A 125 -8.41 15.03 2.24
N ALA A 126 -8.55 14.72 0.97
CA ALA A 126 -8.70 15.73 -0.11
C ALA A 126 -10.04 15.64 -0.84
N SER A 127 -10.92 14.71 -0.47
CA SER A 127 -12.26 14.60 -1.05
C SER A 127 -13.15 15.74 -0.56
N THR A 128 -13.84 16.40 -1.48
CA THR A 128 -14.88 17.39 -1.15
C THR A 128 -16.25 16.71 -1.12
N PRO A 129 -17.27 17.28 -0.44
CA PRO A 129 -18.63 16.76 -0.52
C PRO A 129 -19.16 16.65 -1.96
N LYS A 130 -18.73 17.54 -2.86
CA LYS A 130 -19.05 17.46 -4.30
C LYS A 130 -18.46 16.21 -4.94
N ARG A 131 -17.14 15.98 -4.78
CA ARG A 131 -16.46 14.81 -5.33
C ARG A 131 -17.04 13.51 -4.79
N TRP A 132 -17.33 13.47 -3.49
CA TRP A 132 -18.00 12.32 -2.89
C TRP A 132 -19.38 12.05 -3.50
N GLN A 133 -20.18 13.09 -3.75
CA GLN A 133 -21.45 12.94 -4.45
C GLN A 133 -21.28 12.43 -5.88
N GLU A 134 -20.31 12.94 -6.61
CA GLU A 134 -19.96 12.48 -7.97
C GLU A 134 -19.49 11.03 -7.98
N THR A 135 -18.70 10.61 -6.98
CA THR A 135 -18.30 9.20 -6.79
C THR A 135 -19.50 8.30 -6.56
N LYS A 136 -20.42 8.68 -5.66
CA LYS A 136 -21.66 7.92 -5.40
C LYS A 136 -22.49 7.73 -6.67
N GLU A 137 -22.68 8.80 -7.43
CA GLU A 137 -23.45 8.76 -8.68
C GLU A 137 -22.78 7.88 -9.74
N THR A 138 -21.46 7.93 -9.84
CA THR A 138 -20.70 7.13 -10.82
C THR A 138 -20.75 5.64 -10.48
N VAL A 139 -20.59 5.27 -9.21
CA VAL A 139 -20.71 3.87 -8.75
C VAL A 139 -22.12 3.35 -8.99
N ARG A 140 -23.17 4.14 -8.72
CA ARG A 140 -24.57 3.78 -9.02
C ARG A 140 -24.78 3.54 -10.51
N LYS A 141 -24.25 4.42 -11.37
CA LYS A 141 -24.30 4.26 -12.83
C LYS A 141 -23.56 3.00 -13.28
N CYS A 142 -22.39 2.75 -12.70
CA CYS A 142 -21.61 1.53 -12.95
C CYS A 142 -22.40 0.26 -12.65
N ASN A 143 -23.01 0.18 -11.47
CA ASN A 143 -23.85 -0.95 -11.08
C ASN A 143 -25.14 -1.04 -11.90
N ALA A 144 -25.66 0.08 -12.39
CA ALA A 144 -26.87 0.10 -13.21
C ALA A 144 -26.68 -0.48 -14.62
N LEU A 145 -25.44 -0.63 -15.10
CA LEU A 145 -25.14 -1.28 -16.38
C LEU A 145 -25.55 -2.76 -16.38
N SER A 146 -25.30 -3.48 -15.29
CA SER A 146 -25.71 -4.88 -15.14
C SER A 146 -27.24 -4.99 -15.12
N ILE A 147 -27.80 -5.65 -16.13
CA ILE A 147 -29.25 -5.81 -16.29
C ILE A 147 -29.80 -6.74 -15.21
N ASP A 148 -29.12 -7.86 -15.00
CA ASP A 148 -29.48 -8.85 -13.97
C ASP A 148 -28.76 -8.51 -12.66
N LYS A 149 -29.52 -8.09 -11.65
CA LYS A 149 -28.98 -7.72 -10.32
C LYS A 149 -28.62 -8.93 -9.46
N GLU A 150 -29.20 -10.09 -9.75
CA GLU A 150 -28.90 -11.34 -9.06
C GLU A 150 -27.68 -12.03 -9.64
N ASN A 151 -27.36 -11.76 -10.92
CA ASN A 151 -26.20 -12.28 -11.60
C ASN A 151 -25.43 -11.17 -12.36
N PRO A 152 -24.97 -10.11 -11.68
CA PRO A 152 -24.28 -9.01 -12.34
C PRO A 152 -22.94 -9.44 -12.94
N ASP A 153 -22.55 -8.81 -14.03
CA ASP A 153 -21.23 -9.00 -14.65
C ASP A 153 -20.09 -8.46 -13.78
N CYS A 154 -20.32 -7.33 -13.09
CA CYS A 154 -19.39 -6.70 -12.18
C CYS A 154 -20.13 -5.89 -11.11
N VAL A 155 -19.65 -5.92 -9.87
CA VAL A 155 -20.22 -5.17 -8.74
C VAL A 155 -19.25 -4.10 -8.27
N ALA A 156 -19.69 -2.84 -8.22
CA ALA A 156 -18.93 -1.75 -7.65
C ALA A 156 -19.39 -1.44 -6.22
N PHE A 157 -18.46 -1.29 -5.27
CA PHE A 157 -18.70 -0.83 -3.92
C PHE A 157 -18.28 0.62 -3.75
N LEU A 158 -18.99 1.34 -2.89
CA LEU A 158 -18.59 2.67 -2.44
C LEU A 158 -17.58 2.56 -1.31
N GLY A 159 -16.61 3.45 -1.28
CA GLY A 159 -15.65 3.53 -0.21
C GLY A 159 -14.82 4.80 -0.26
N TRP A 160 -13.95 4.94 0.72
CA TRP A 160 -12.87 5.91 0.76
C TRP A 160 -11.74 5.39 1.60
N GLU A 161 -10.55 5.91 1.40
CA GLU A 161 -9.44 5.65 2.30
C GLU A 161 -9.37 6.73 3.38
N TRP A 162 -9.22 6.26 4.64
CA TRP A 162 -8.98 7.07 5.81
C TRP A 162 -7.51 6.94 6.23
N THR A 163 -6.71 7.99 6.02
CA THR A 163 -5.25 7.96 6.09
C THR A 163 -4.76 8.62 7.36
N GLN A 164 -4.66 7.86 8.44
CA GLN A 164 -4.27 8.37 9.75
C GLN A 164 -2.77 8.15 10.02
N VAL A 165 -1.94 9.05 9.53
CA VAL A 165 -0.50 9.04 9.74
C VAL A 165 -0.14 9.90 10.95
N GLY A 166 0.38 9.28 11.99
CA GLY A 166 0.86 9.94 13.21
C GLY A 166 2.38 9.90 13.33
N ALA A 167 2.93 10.83 14.11
CA ALA A 167 4.36 10.94 14.34
C ALA A 167 4.96 9.81 15.20
N THR A 168 4.14 9.21 16.05
CA THR A 168 4.55 8.18 17.00
C THR A 168 3.68 6.94 16.88
N ARG A 169 4.11 5.83 17.45
CA ARG A 169 3.31 4.60 17.48
C ARG A 169 1.93 4.79 18.13
N ASN A 170 1.80 5.72 19.07
CA ASN A 170 0.55 5.95 19.79
C ASN A 170 -0.44 6.81 19.01
N THR A 171 0.05 7.69 18.14
CA THR A 171 -0.77 8.60 17.34
C THR A 171 -1.01 8.09 15.92
N HIS A 172 -0.20 7.15 15.45
CA HIS A 172 -0.32 6.56 14.12
C HIS A 172 -1.31 5.37 14.15
N TRP A 173 -2.33 5.41 13.33
CA TRP A 173 -3.27 4.30 13.12
C TRP A 173 -3.08 3.59 11.79
N GLY A 174 -2.41 4.25 10.85
CA GLY A 174 -2.19 3.74 9.51
C GLY A 174 -3.32 4.09 8.55
N HIS A 175 -3.30 3.44 7.43
CA HIS A 175 -4.25 3.59 6.35
C HIS A 175 -5.35 2.53 6.47
N HIS A 176 -6.59 2.92 6.20
CA HIS A 176 -7.75 2.04 6.30
C HIS A 176 -8.75 2.33 5.19
N ASN A 177 -9.13 1.33 4.43
CA ASN A 177 -10.22 1.43 3.49
C ASN A 177 -11.56 1.27 4.19
N VAL A 178 -12.43 2.24 4.06
CA VAL A 178 -13.83 2.17 4.48
C VAL A 178 -14.65 1.75 3.27
N ILE A 179 -15.26 0.58 3.33
CA ILE A 179 -16.11 0.03 2.26
C ILE A 179 -17.54 -0.01 2.74
N LEU A 180 -18.48 0.48 1.93
CA LEU A 180 -19.91 0.53 2.22
C LEU A 180 -20.66 -0.43 1.31
N LYS A 181 -21.57 -1.20 1.90
CA LYS A 181 -22.43 -2.13 1.15
C LYS A 181 -23.50 -1.40 0.35
N ASP A 182 -24.18 -0.46 1.02
CA ASP A 182 -25.37 0.21 0.49
C ASP A 182 -25.02 1.37 -0.45
N GLU A 183 -26.00 1.75 -1.27
CA GLU A 183 -25.90 2.88 -2.19
C GLU A 183 -26.96 3.96 -1.94
N ALA A 184 -27.96 3.71 -1.09
CA ALA A 184 -29.02 4.65 -0.80
C ALA A 184 -28.50 5.82 0.05
N ASP A 185 -28.84 7.06 -0.33
CA ASP A 185 -28.28 8.26 0.32
C ASP A 185 -28.59 8.36 1.82
N GLU A 186 -29.70 7.80 2.28
CA GLU A 186 -30.07 7.74 3.70
C GLU A 186 -29.20 6.79 4.53
N LEU A 187 -28.52 5.85 3.87
CA LEU A 187 -27.59 4.87 4.48
C LEU A 187 -26.13 5.26 4.27
N LEU A 188 -25.86 6.39 3.63
CA LEU A 188 -24.52 6.83 3.31
C LEU A 188 -24.18 8.17 4.00
N PRO A 189 -22.96 8.36 4.48
CA PRO A 189 -22.48 9.68 4.85
C PRO A 189 -22.58 10.64 3.66
N PRO A 190 -23.03 11.91 3.86
CA PRO A 190 -23.12 12.88 2.78
C PRO A 190 -21.75 13.38 2.29
N ARG A 191 -20.67 12.99 2.94
CA ARG A 191 -19.28 13.28 2.65
C ARG A 191 -18.38 12.15 3.14
N ALA A 192 -17.25 11.92 2.49
CA ALA A 192 -16.23 11.03 3.02
C ALA A 192 -15.63 11.61 4.32
N ILE A 193 -15.39 10.77 5.31
CA ILE A 193 -14.88 11.18 6.62
C ILE A 193 -13.36 11.05 6.60
N ALA A 194 -12.66 12.17 6.64
CA ALA A 194 -11.21 12.25 6.58
C ALA A 194 -10.54 11.93 7.93
N SER A 195 -9.26 11.66 7.92
CA SER A 195 -8.45 11.66 9.13
C SER A 195 -8.10 13.08 9.57
N LYS A 196 -7.97 13.29 10.87
CA LYS A 196 -7.29 14.48 11.41
C LYS A 196 -5.84 14.10 11.66
N SER A 197 -4.99 14.27 10.64
CA SER A 197 -3.64 13.69 10.61
C SER A 197 -2.62 14.57 9.91
N VAL A 198 -1.35 14.21 10.08
CA VAL A 198 -0.23 14.83 9.36
C VAL A 198 -0.38 14.68 7.85
N ALA A 199 -0.89 13.53 7.38
CA ALA A 199 -1.14 13.30 5.96
C ALA A 199 -2.12 14.32 5.40
N ARG A 200 -3.23 14.58 6.11
CA ARG A 200 -4.19 15.60 5.72
C ARG A 200 -3.58 16.99 5.65
N ASP A 201 -2.82 17.37 6.70
CA ASP A 201 -2.15 18.66 6.72
C ASP A 201 -1.12 18.79 5.59
N ALA A 202 -0.41 17.71 5.27
CA ALA A 202 0.50 17.66 4.13
C ALA A 202 -0.24 17.81 2.80
N LEU A 203 -1.36 17.13 2.62
CA LEU A 203 -2.17 17.19 1.41
C LEU A 203 -2.85 18.55 1.21
N LEU A 204 -3.26 19.21 2.29
CA LEU A 204 -4.01 20.47 2.20
C LEU A 204 -3.13 21.71 2.36
N ASN A 205 -2.15 21.72 3.28
CA ASN A 205 -1.38 22.89 3.63
C ASN A 205 0.01 22.90 3.02
N ASN A 206 0.63 21.71 2.94
CA ASN A 206 1.94 21.49 2.35
C ASN A 206 1.88 20.71 1.04
N ALA A 207 0.66 20.33 0.58
CA ALA A 207 0.51 20.03 -0.85
C ALA A 207 1.26 21.15 -1.51
N PRO A 208 2.41 20.87 -2.09
CA PRO A 208 3.33 21.92 -2.37
C PRO A 208 2.50 22.96 -3.09
N GLU A 209 2.45 24.17 -2.53
CA GLU A 209 2.36 25.28 -3.43
C GLU A 209 3.51 25.05 -4.37
N TYR A 210 3.46 23.92 -5.04
CA TYR A 210 4.48 23.32 -5.86
C TYR A 210 5.17 24.46 -6.53
N PRO A 211 6.45 24.41 -6.90
CA PRO A 211 7.05 25.45 -7.71
C PRO A 211 6.19 25.67 -8.92
N ASN A 212 5.09 25.94 -8.63
CA ASN A 212 3.77 25.94 -9.09
C ASN A 212 3.66 26.86 -10.27
N SER A 213 4.43 27.91 -10.21
CA SER A 213 4.60 28.89 -11.23
C SER A 213 5.69 28.51 -12.26
N LEU A 214 6.60 27.60 -11.95
CA LEU A 214 7.70 27.26 -12.86
C LEU A 214 7.41 26.04 -13.75
N PHE A 215 6.74 25.01 -13.23
CA PHE A 215 6.45 23.80 -14.05
C PHE A 215 5.58 24.10 -15.28
N PRO A 216 4.48 24.87 -15.19
CA PRO A 216 3.74 25.26 -16.37
C PRO A 216 4.57 26.07 -17.38
N LEU A 217 5.61 26.78 -16.92
CA LEU A 217 6.51 27.54 -17.80
C LEU A 217 7.57 26.65 -18.47
N ILE A 218 8.04 25.64 -17.75
CA ILE A 218 9.06 24.69 -18.26
C ILE A 218 8.41 23.67 -19.19
N ASP A 219 7.20 23.23 -18.86
CA ASP A 219 6.44 22.22 -19.61
C ASP A 219 5.12 22.79 -20.16
N ILE A 220 5.25 23.73 -21.07
CA ILE A 220 4.12 24.44 -21.68
C ILE A 220 3.11 23.48 -22.35
N LYS A 221 3.54 22.35 -22.86
CA LYS A 221 2.66 21.38 -23.52
C LYS A 221 1.61 20.83 -22.54
N ASN A 222 1.98 20.70 -21.30
CA ASN A 222 1.16 20.14 -20.24
C ASN A 222 0.64 21.21 -19.27
N PHE A 223 0.68 22.49 -19.67
CA PHE A 223 0.23 23.63 -18.86
C PHE A 223 -1.15 23.39 -18.21
N LYS A 224 -2.09 22.82 -18.97
CA LYS A 224 -3.45 22.53 -18.53
C LYS A 224 -3.45 21.59 -17.33
N ASN A 225 -2.73 20.47 -17.39
CA ASN A 225 -2.68 19.47 -16.31
C ASN A 225 -2.21 20.06 -14.98
N TYR A 226 -1.19 20.92 -15.02
CA TYR A 226 -0.71 21.61 -13.81
C TYR A 226 -1.72 22.60 -13.26
N ASN A 227 -2.42 23.29 -14.15
CA ASN A 227 -3.43 24.28 -13.76
C ASN A 227 -4.70 23.62 -13.23
N ASP A 228 -5.10 22.48 -13.78
CA ASP A 228 -6.21 21.65 -13.29
C ASP A 228 -5.90 21.14 -11.88
N PHE A 229 -4.68 20.64 -11.62
CA PHE A 229 -4.25 20.24 -10.27
C PHE A 229 -4.31 21.38 -9.26
N ARG A 230 -3.87 22.59 -9.65
CA ARG A 230 -3.98 23.79 -8.79
C ARG A 230 -5.43 24.12 -8.47
N ARG A 231 -6.31 24.05 -9.46
CA ARG A 231 -7.74 24.26 -9.28
C ARG A 231 -8.29 23.23 -8.29
N TYR A 232 -7.96 21.96 -8.49
CA TYR A 232 -8.31 20.85 -7.61
C TYR A 232 -7.94 21.16 -6.13
N ILE A 233 -6.69 21.54 -5.86
CA ILE A 233 -6.21 21.89 -4.51
C ILE A 233 -6.92 23.15 -3.98
N SER A 234 -7.09 24.18 -4.83
CA SER A 234 -7.79 25.43 -4.44
C SER A 234 -9.24 25.17 -4.05
N GLU A 235 -9.96 24.31 -4.76
CA GLU A 235 -11.33 23.93 -4.46
C GLU A 235 -11.41 23.15 -3.14
N THR A 236 -10.50 22.22 -2.91
CA THR A 236 -10.40 21.46 -1.65
C THR A 236 -10.18 22.41 -0.46
N LYS A 237 -9.24 23.36 -0.56
CA LYS A 237 -8.95 24.34 0.50
C LYS A 237 -10.10 25.31 0.83
N LYS A 238 -11.04 25.49 -0.09
CA LYS A 238 -12.21 26.37 0.13
C LYS A 238 -13.30 25.71 0.96
N VAL A 239 -13.30 24.39 1.08
CA VAL A 239 -14.28 23.69 1.90
C VAL A 239 -13.89 23.84 3.36
N PRO A 240 -14.73 24.42 4.23
CA PRO A 240 -14.41 24.60 5.64
C PRO A 240 -14.38 23.27 6.39
N ILE A 241 -13.66 23.21 7.49
CA ILE A 241 -13.71 22.07 8.42
C ILE A 241 -15.05 22.09 9.14
N CYS A 242 -15.66 20.92 9.31
CA CYS A 242 -16.89 20.77 10.07
C CYS A 242 -16.69 21.16 11.54
N PRO A 243 -17.72 21.71 12.22
CA PRO A 243 -17.67 21.96 13.64
C PRO A 243 -17.44 20.67 14.44
N GLU A 244 -16.59 20.75 15.47
CA GLU A 244 -16.31 19.63 16.36
C GLU A 244 -17.48 19.32 17.32
N ASN A 245 -17.57 18.09 17.81
CA ASN A 245 -18.52 17.65 18.81
C ASN A 245 -20.01 17.78 18.41
N ILE A 246 -20.29 17.73 17.13
CA ILE A 246 -21.65 17.66 16.57
C ILE A 246 -21.82 16.29 15.91
N PRO A 247 -22.96 15.59 16.09
CA PRO A 247 -23.25 14.35 15.37
C PRO A 247 -23.12 14.54 13.87
N SER A 248 -22.62 13.52 13.16
CA SER A 248 -22.35 13.60 11.72
C SER A 248 -23.60 13.99 10.91
N LYS A 249 -24.77 13.48 11.30
CA LYS A 249 -26.05 13.82 10.66
C LYS A 249 -26.51 15.26 10.82
N GLU A 250 -26.02 15.95 11.85
CA GLU A 250 -26.40 17.35 12.15
C GLU A 250 -25.42 18.38 11.58
N LEU A 251 -24.29 17.93 11.01
CA LEU A 251 -23.27 18.78 10.43
C LEU A 251 -23.75 19.46 9.12
N PRO A 252 -23.24 20.67 8.80
CA PRO A 252 -23.45 21.28 7.51
C PRO A 252 -23.02 20.35 6.37
N LEU A 253 -23.77 20.32 5.27
CA LEU A 253 -23.46 19.46 4.13
C LEU A 253 -22.12 19.79 3.46
N ASN A 254 -21.77 21.08 3.39
CA ASN A 254 -20.56 21.54 2.72
C ASN A 254 -19.43 21.86 3.71
N CYS A 255 -18.90 20.83 4.35
CA CYS A 255 -17.70 20.91 5.17
C CYS A 255 -16.90 19.61 5.12
N HIS A 256 -15.60 19.66 5.44
CA HIS A 256 -14.77 18.49 5.64
C HIS A 256 -15.00 17.93 7.04
N GLU A 257 -15.46 16.71 7.10
CA GLU A 257 -15.64 15.98 8.35
C GLU A 257 -14.40 15.16 8.67
N GLU A 258 -13.99 15.16 9.94
CA GLU A 258 -12.77 14.51 10.40
C GLU A 258 -13.04 13.51 11.54
N ALA A 259 -12.24 12.43 11.54
CA ALA A 259 -12.14 11.48 12.63
C ALA A 259 -10.67 11.36 13.08
N VAL A 260 -10.42 11.34 14.39
CA VAL A 260 -9.05 11.30 14.96
C VAL A 260 -8.57 9.85 15.13
N THR A 261 -9.49 8.94 15.41
CA THR A 261 -9.20 7.53 15.67
C THR A 261 -10.15 6.64 14.89
N PRO A 262 -9.81 5.37 14.67
CA PRO A 262 -10.73 4.42 14.05
C PRO A 262 -12.04 4.29 14.80
N LEU A 263 -12.02 4.43 16.14
CA LEU A 263 -13.23 4.47 16.98
C LEU A 263 -14.13 5.67 16.62
N SER A 264 -13.56 6.87 16.50
CA SER A 264 -14.35 8.05 16.12
C SER A 264 -14.85 7.96 14.68
N LEU A 265 -14.10 7.32 13.78
CA LEU A 265 -14.52 7.02 12.42
C LEU A 265 -15.73 6.08 12.41
N ALA A 266 -15.64 4.93 13.10
CA ALA A 266 -16.73 3.98 13.19
C ALA A 266 -18.01 4.60 13.76
N ASN A 267 -17.91 5.34 14.86
CA ASN A 267 -19.06 6.02 15.47
C ASN A 267 -19.78 6.93 14.47
N LYS A 268 -19.04 7.67 13.66
CA LYS A 268 -19.61 8.56 12.63
C LYS A 268 -20.25 7.79 11.47
N VAL A 269 -19.62 6.71 11.00
CA VAL A 269 -20.20 5.83 9.96
C VAL A 269 -21.47 5.16 10.48
N GLU A 270 -21.47 4.70 11.73
CA GLU A 270 -22.60 4.02 12.36
C GLU A 270 -23.83 4.90 12.61
N GLU A 271 -23.68 6.23 12.49
CA GLU A 271 -24.85 7.09 12.41
C GLU A 271 -25.70 6.83 11.14
N TYR A 272 -25.11 6.25 10.10
CA TYR A 272 -25.77 6.03 8.79
C TYR A 272 -26.06 4.54 8.56
N THR A 273 -25.08 3.68 8.69
CA THR A 273 -25.19 2.23 8.40
C THR A 273 -24.38 1.38 9.36
N LYS A 274 -24.79 0.11 9.49
CA LYS A 274 -24.01 -0.96 10.16
C LYS A 274 -23.33 -1.90 9.15
N ASP A 275 -23.67 -1.76 7.87
CA ASP A 275 -23.12 -2.56 6.79
C ASP A 275 -21.92 -1.85 6.16
N TYR A 276 -20.80 -1.88 6.90
CA TYR A 276 -19.51 -1.34 6.48
C TYR A 276 -18.35 -2.25 6.89
N LEU A 277 -17.21 -2.07 6.23
CA LEU A 277 -15.92 -2.67 6.60
C LEU A 277 -14.90 -1.54 6.76
N ILE A 278 -13.98 -1.68 7.71
CA ILE A 278 -12.78 -0.85 7.82
C ILE A 278 -11.58 -1.79 7.75
N ILE A 279 -10.85 -1.72 6.62
CA ILE A 279 -9.80 -2.66 6.25
C ILE A 279 -8.45 -1.97 6.37
N PRO A 280 -7.61 -2.32 7.36
CA PRO A 280 -6.25 -1.80 7.46
C PRO A 280 -5.37 -2.35 6.34
N HIS A 281 -4.45 -1.51 5.84
CA HIS A 281 -3.48 -1.88 4.82
C HIS A 281 -2.15 -1.15 4.98
N GLY A 282 -1.10 -1.62 4.31
CA GLY A 282 0.22 -0.99 4.30
C GLY A 282 0.90 -0.84 5.66
N GLN A 283 0.48 -1.58 6.68
CA GLN A 283 0.93 -1.41 8.06
C GLN A 283 2.41 -1.75 8.26
N THR A 284 2.99 -2.54 7.38
CA THR A 284 4.43 -2.87 7.39
C THR A 284 5.27 -1.89 6.58
N TRP A 285 4.66 -1.01 5.79
CA TRP A 285 5.38 -0.08 4.94
C TRP A 285 5.99 1.07 5.75
N GLY A 286 7.28 1.03 5.96
CA GLY A 286 8.02 1.99 6.78
C GLY A 286 8.24 3.35 6.14
N PHE A 287 7.61 3.66 5.00
CA PHE A 287 7.63 5.00 4.44
C PHE A 287 6.85 6.00 5.30
N TYR A 288 5.68 5.62 5.77
CA TYR A 288 4.85 6.43 6.66
C TYR A 288 4.61 5.81 8.04
N THR A 289 4.86 4.50 8.19
CA THR A 289 4.64 3.80 9.46
C THR A 289 5.82 4.03 10.40
N PRO A 290 5.61 4.55 11.63
CA PRO A 290 6.66 4.71 12.61
C PRO A 290 7.34 3.39 12.96
N LYS A 291 8.66 3.39 13.11
CA LYS A 291 9.48 2.19 13.31
C LYS A 291 9.07 1.32 14.50
N ALA A 292 8.49 1.92 15.54
CA ALA A 292 8.02 1.24 16.74
C ALA A 292 6.51 0.90 16.70
N TYR A 293 5.85 1.08 15.56
CA TYR A 293 4.43 0.78 15.41
C TYR A 293 4.14 -0.71 15.59
N THR A 294 3.04 -1.00 16.26
CA THR A 294 2.50 -2.35 16.43
C THR A 294 0.98 -2.34 16.37
N LEU A 295 0.39 -3.45 15.97
CA LEU A 295 -1.07 -3.63 15.90
C LEU A 295 -1.77 -3.73 17.26
N ASP A 296 -1.04 -3.76 18.39
CA ASP A 296 -1.60 -3.97 19.74
C ASP A 296 -2.79 -3.07 20.07
N LYS A 297 -2.71 -1.78 19.73
CA LYS A 297 -3.81 -0.84 20.01
C LYS A 297 -5.05 -1.09 19.16
N GLY A 298 -4.89 -1.69 17.99
CA GLY A 298 -6.01 -2.13 17.14
C GLY A 298 -6.78 -3.28 17.79
N LEU A 299 -6.11 -4.09 18.60
CA LEU A 299 -6.72 -5.21 19.30
C LEU A 299 -7.79 -4.77 20.32
N GLU A 300 -7.57 -3.66 21.00
CA GLU A 300 -8.57 -3.04 21.89
C GLU A 300 -9.83 -2.61 21.12
N LEU A 301 -9.64 -2.02 19.94
CA LEU A 301 -10.74 -1.56 19.12
C LEU A 301 -11.54 -2.70 18.51
N SER A 302 -10.89 -3.76 18.07
CA SER A 302 -11.55 -4.91 17.44
C SER A 302 -12.52 -5.63 18.38
N LYS A 303 -12.32 -5.52 19.70
CA LYS A 303 -13.24 -6.03 20.69
C LYS A 303 -14.57 -5.26 20.70
N GLN A 304 -14.51 -3.94 20.56
CA GLN A 304 -15.69 -3.06 20.63
C GLN A 304 -16.36 -2.90 19.26
N TYR A 305 -15.58 -2.92 18.21
CA TYR A 305 -16.00 -2.72 16.82
C TYR A 305 -15.41 -3.83 15.93
N PRO A 306 -16.04 -5.01 15.89
CA PRO A 306 -15.55 -6.14 15.08
C PRO A 306 -15.40 -5.82 13.60
N GLN A 307 -16.20 -4.90 13.04
CA GLN A 307 -16.12 -4.46 11.65
C GLN A 307 -14.80 -3.78 11.30
N GLN A 308 -14.06 -3.34 12.31
CA GLN A 308 -12.67 -2.94 12.17
C GLN A 308 -11.80 -4.18 12.34
N PHE A 309 -10.98 -4.48 11.36
CA PHE A 309 -10.19 -5.72 11.33
C PHE A 309 -11.02 -7.01 11.09
N ASP A 310 -12.21 -6.92 10.48
CA ASP A 310 -12.85 -8.12 9.90
C ASP A 310 -11.99 -8.70 8.78
N LEU A 311 -11.42 -7.84 7.95
CA LEU A 311 -10.48 -8.18 6.88
C LEU A 311 -9.17 -7.42 7.07
N LEU A 312 -8.08 -8.01 6.58
CA LEU A 312 -6.76 -7.39 6.50
C LEU A 312 -6.24 -7.50 5.07
N GLU A 313 -5.80 -6.38 4.51
CA GLU A 313 -5.09 -6.39 3.23
C GLU A 313 -3.63 -6.76 3.44
N MET A 314 -3.25 -7.95 2.94
CA MET A 314 -1.93 -8.51 3.15
C MET A 314 -0.90 -8.12 2.11
N HIS A 315 -1.35 -7.84 0.89
CA HIS A 315 -0.50 -7.51 -0.23
C HIS A 315 -1.19 -6.50 -1.15
N SER A 316 -0.43 -5.51 -1.57
CA SER A 316 -0.85 -4.51 -2.56
C SER A 316 0.36 -4.02 -3.35
N GLY A 317 0.21 -2.94 -4.10
CA GLY A 317 1.34 -2.23 -4.71
C GLY A 317 2.41 -1.78 -3.72
N HIS A 318 2.11 -1.76 -2.44
CA HIS A 318 3.04 -1.46 -1.34
C HIS A 318 3.83 -2.67 -0.82
N GLY A 319 3.66 -3.83 -1.44
CA GLY A 319 4.35 -5.05 -1.07
C GLY A 319 3.63 -5.91 -0.03
N ASN A 320 4.34 -6.91 0.45
CA ASN A 320 3.81 -7.96 1.33
C ASN A 320 3.81 -7.52 2.79
N SER A 321 2.65 -7.59 3.44
CA SER A 321 2.47 -7.36 4.88
C SER A 321 2.11 -8.64 5.64
N GLU A 322 2.29 -9.82 5.05
CA GLU A 322 1.99 -11.11 5.68
C GLU A 322 3.01 -11.48 6.76
N GLU A 323 4.27 -11.64 6.32
CA GLU A 323 5.32 -12.32 7.07
C GLU A 323 5.83 -11.48 8.25
N TYR A 324 6.00 -12.10 9.39
CA TYR A 324 6.74 -11.52 10.50
C TYR A 324 8.22 -11.85 10.38
N ARG A 325 9.05 -10.83 10.38
CA ARG A 325 10.52 -10.95 10.48
C ARG A 325 10.98 -10.18 11.71
N SER A 326 11.89 -10.75 12.47
CA SER A 326 12.36 -10.14 13.72
C SER A 326 13.29 -8.94 13.54
N TRP A 327 13.87 -8.76 12.38
CA TRP A 327 14.76 -7.65 12.07
C TRP A 327 14.03 -6.31 11.93
N ARG A 328 14.73 -5.23 12.27
CA ARG A 328 14.14 -3.89 12.41
C ARG A 328 15.02 -2.81 11.78
N ALA A 329 14.40 -1.75 11.31
CA ALA A 329 15.11 -0.54 10.87
C ALA A 329 15.79 0.21 12.04
N ALA A 330 15.25 0.11 13.26
CA ALA A 330 15.85 0.61 14.49
C ALA A 330 15.39 -0.22 15.69
N THR A 331 16.24 -0.34 16.72
CA THR A 331 15.89 -0.98 17.99
C THR A 331 15.43 0.08 18.98
N VAL A 332 14.24 -0.09 19.55
CA VAL A 332 13.72 0.79 20.60
C VAL A 332 14.35 0.39 21.95
N VAL A 333 15.09 1.31 22.55
CA VAL A 333 15.75 1.08 23.86
C VAL A 333 14.85 1.52 25.00
N ARG A 334 14.05 2.56 24.76
CA ARG A 334 13.12 3.10 25.76
C ARG A 334 11.80 3.47 25.10
N GLU A 335 10.75 2.90 25.61
CA GLU A 335 9.40 3.25 25.24
C GLU A 335 8.80 4.16 26.32
N GLY A 336 8.26 5.26 25.94
CA GLY A 336 7.53 6.17 26.82
C GLY A 336 6.31 6.70 26.10
N GLU A 337 5.18 6.79 26.81
CA GLU A 337 4.09 7.65 26.39
C GLU A 337 4.60 9.07 26.47
N THR A 338 4.82 9.69 25.33
CA THR A 338 5.38 11.05 25.30
C THR A 338 4.29 12.06 25.64
N ILE A 339 4.70 13.18 26.25
CA ILE A 339 3.79 14.32 26.45
C ILE A 339 3.28 14.85 25.11
N LEU A 340 4.03 14.65 24.02
CA LEU A 340 3.62 14.90 22.64
C LEU A 340 2.34 14.11 22.28
N ASP A 341 2.24 12.87 22.67
CA ASP A 341 1.04 12.05 22.42
C ASP A 341 -0.20 12.61 23.12
N ARG A 342 -0.01 13.26 24.29
CA ARG A 342 -1.11 13.83 25.08
C ARG A 342 -1.53 15.24 24.64
N PHE A 343 -0.59 16.08 24.26
CA PHE A 343 -0.83 17.52 24.04
C PHE A 343 -0.96 17.93 22.58
N PHE A 344 -0.26 17.25 21.67
CA PHE A 344 -0.15 17.73 20.30
C PHE A 344 -0.89 16.85 19.30
N GLY A 345 -1.42 15.71 19.73
CA GLY A 345 -2.17 14.76 18.91
C GLY A 345 -2.07 15.10 17.43
N LEU A 346 -1.18 14.49 16.69
CA LEU A 346 -1.19 14.49 15.23
C LEU A 346 -0.77 15.77 14.47
N GLN A 347 -0.78 16.93 15.07
CA GLN A 347 -0.69 18.19 14.30
C GLN A 347 0.73 18.66 13.98
N ASP A 348 1.75 17.94 14.39
CA ASP A 348 3.08 18.57 14.43
C ASP A 348 3.99 18.26 13.24
N GLY A 349 3.49 17.65 12.20
CA GLY A 349 4.27 17.41 10.99
C GLY A 349 5.57 16.65 11.19
N ARG A 350 5.74 15.94 12.31
CA ARG A 350 6.98 15.33 12.78
C ARG A 350 6.93 13.82 12.76
N ALA A 351 6.29 13.27 11.75
CA ALA A 351 6.15 11.83 11.56
C ALA A 351 7.48 11.03 11.62
N ASP A 352 8.59 11.74 11.51
CA ASP A 352 9.93 11.15 11.45
C ASP A 352 10.73 11.22 12.74
N LEU A 353 10.23 11.88 13.78
CA LEU A 353 10.89 11.89 15.07
C LEU A 353 10.65 10.56 15.79
N THR A 354 11.63 9.70 15.74
CA THR A 354 11.55 8.35 16.28
C THR A 354 12.33 8.18 17.58
N SER A 355 13.17 9.15 17.94
CA SER A 355 13.99 9.11 19.16
C SER A 355 14.51 10.48 19.56
N GLY A 356 14.99 10.60 20.80
CA GLY A 356 15.65 11.78 21.34
C GLY A 356 14.75 12.71 22.12
N THR A 357 15.22 13.92 22.39
CA THR A 357 14.48 14.98 23.05
C THR A 357 14.03 16.02 22.04
N PHE A 358 12.81 16.45 22.20
CA PHE A 358 12.19 17.48 21.38
C PHE A 358 11.92 18.74 22.21
N LYS A 359 12.17 19.91 21.64
CA LYS A 359 11.84 21.20 22.23
C LYS A 359 10.75 21.89 21.43
N ASP A 360 9.63 22.19 22.06
CA ASP A 360 8.54 22.90 21.39
C ASP A 360 8.82 24.41 21.26
N LYS A 361 7.87 25.12 20.63
CA LYS A 361 7.97 26.58 20.45
C LYS A 361 8.02 27.36 21.77
N GLU A 362 7.49 26.80 22.85
CA GLU A 362 7.47 27.33 24.19
C GLU A 362 8.71 26.96 25.00
N GLY A 363 9.66 26.23 24.42
CA GLY A 363 10.91 25.81 25.05
C GLY A 363 10.78 24.59 25.97
N ARG A 364 9.66 23.86 25.97
CA ARG A 364 9.49 22.65 26.76
C ARG A 364 10.21 21.48 26.09
N ILE A 365 10.89 20.68 26.88
CA ILE A 365 11.67 19.54 26.39
C ILE A 365 10.86 18.26 26.65
N PHE A 366 10.71 17.42 25.60
CA PHE A 366 10.02 16.16 25.65
C PHE A 366 10.97 15.02 25.23
N ASP A 367 10.97 13.93 25.97
CA ASP A 367 11.69 12.70 25.61
C ASP A 367 10.75 11.80 24.80
N ILE A 368 11.05 11.63 23.51
CA ILE A 368 10.26 10.80 22.58
C ILE A 368 10.72 9.33 22.55
N GLY A 369 11.56 8.94 23.48
CA GLY A 369 12.17 7.62 23.53
C GLY A 369 13.55 7.60 22.90
N THR A 370 14.24 6.49 23.06
CA THR A 370 15.59 6.29 22.51
C THR A 370 15.57 5.06 21.61
N GLN A 371 16.03 5.26 20.39
CA GLN A 371 16.23 4.18 19.43
C GLN A 371 17.70 4.10 19.06
N THR A 372 18.18 2.91 18.77
CA THR A 372 19.56 2.66 18.33
C THR A 372 19.60 1.88 17.04
N CYS A 373 20.71 1.99 16.32
CA CYS A 373 20.93 1.21 15.11
C CYS A 373 21.15 -0.27 15.47
N PRO A 374 20.35 -1.20 14.93
CA PRO A 374 20.58 -2.62 15.10
C PRO A 374 21.77 -3.08 14.25
N LYS A 375 22.32 -4.26 14.60
CA LYS A 375 23.37 -4.89 13.80
C LYS A 375 22.78 -5.44 12.51
N ALA A 376 23.59 -5.43 11.45
CA ALA A 376 23.28 -6.14 10.22
C ALA A 376 23.25 -7.67 10.46
N THR A 377 22.40 -8.36 9.72
CA THR A 377 22.32 -9.83 9.63
C THR A 377 22.51 -10.27 8.19
N ASP A 378 22.57 -11.58 7.96
CA ASP A 378 22.68 -12.11 6.59
C ASP A 378 21.41 -11.80 5.77
N GLU A 379 20.24 -11.71 6.42
CA GLU A 379 18.94 -11.46 5.80
C GLU A 379 18.61 -9.97 5.65
N PHE A 380 19.22 -9.09 6.47
CA PHE A 380 18.85 -7.69 6.52
C PHE A 380 20.00 -6.79 6.96
N THR A 381 20.27 -5.75 6.20
CA THR A 381 21.20 -4.69 6.55
C THR A 381 20.45 -3.41 6.88
N PRO A 382 20.42 -2.94 8.14
CA PRO A 382 19.77 -1.69 8.51
C PRO A 382 20.38 -0.50 7.74
N ILE A 383 19.53 0.43 7.34
CA ILE A 383 19.96 1.65 6.64
C ILE A 383 21.00 2.43 7.46
N CYS A 384 20.82 2.52 8.77
CA CYS A 384 21.75 3.21 9.66
C CYS A 384 23.13 2.55 9.70
N SER A 385 23.17 1.21 9.75
CA SER A 385 24.42 0.44 9.72
C SER A 385 25.19 0.66 8.41
N ARG A 386 24.47 0.64 7.28
CA ARG A 386 25.08 0.89 5.97
C ARG A 386 25.60 2.34 5.85
N ALA A 387 24.85 3.31 6.32
CA ALA A 387 25.29 4.72 6.34
C ALA A 387 26.57 4.91 7.16
N GLY A 388 26.64 4.28 8.32
CA GLY A 388 27.85 4.29 9.15
C GLY A 388 29.06 3.67 8.43
N GLU A 389 28.85 2.55 7.74
CA GLU A 389 29.89 1.90 6.93
C GLU A 389 30.40 2.82 5.80
N VAL A 390 29.50 3.47 5.08
CA VAL A 390 29.89 4.42 4.02
C VAL A 390 30.77 5.53 4.56
N ILE A 391 30.39 6.14 5.70
CA ILE A 391 31.20 7.20 6.33
C ILE A 391 32.52 6.64 6.85
N PHE A 392 32.54 5.45 7.43
CA PHE A 392 33.76 4.80 7.88
C PHE A 392 34.74 4.61 6.71
N ASN A 393 34.27 4.01 5.61
CA ASN A 393 35.12 3.75 4.44
C ASN A 393 35.64 5.06 3.81
N ARG A 394 34.81 6.10 3.70
CA ARG A 394 35.25 7.41 3.22
C ARG A 394 36.30 8.04 4.13
N CYS A 395 36.15 7.89 5.45
CA CYS A 395 37.07 8.38 6.45
C CYS A 395 38.45 7.69 6.34
N ILE A 396 38.47 6.35 6.24
CA ILE A 396 39.69 5.58 6.04
C ILE A 396 40.38 5.98 4.73
N ASN A 397 39.63 6.08 3.64
CA ASN A 397 40.16 6.48 2.32
C ASN A 397 40.76 7.90 2.33
N ALA A 398 40.25 8.76 3.21
CA ALA A 398 40.80 10.10 3.44
C ALA A 398 42.08 10.11 4.32
N GLY A 399 42.53 8.96 4.80
CA GLY A 399 43.75 8.84 5.57
C GLY A 399 43.62 9.19 7.08
N PHE A 400 42.40 9.20 7.62
CA PHE A 400 42.18 9.39 9.06
C PHE A 400 42.47 8.08 9.83
N GLU A 401 42.78 8.25 11.11
CA GLU A 401 43.02 7.14 12.04
C GLU A 401 41.71 6.31 12.23
N ILE A 402 41.88 4.99 12.37
CA ILE A 402 40.75 4.05 12.47
C ILE A 402 39.81 4.38 13.65
N THR A 403 40.39 4.85 14.79
CA THR A 403 39.65 5.25 15.98
C THR A 403 38.72 6.43 15.70
N GLU A 404 39.19 7.42 14.96
CA GLU A 404 38.39 8.56 14.52
C GLU A 404 37.27 8.10 13.57
N CYS A 405 37.56 7.21 12.64
CA CYS A 405 36.60 6.69 11.68
C CYS A 405 35.52 5.86 12.37
N GLU A 406 35.83 5.09 13.41
CA GLU A 406 34.85 4.39 14.23
C GLU A 406 33.91 5.34 15.00
N VAL A 407 34.43 6.46 15.52
CA VAL A 407 33.60 7.49 16.17
C VAL A 407 32.60 8.06 15.16
N ARG A 408 33.06 8.43 13.95
CA ARG A 408 32.23 8.98 12.89
C ARG A 408 31.18 7.98 12.44
N ARG A 409 31.53 6.70 12.33
CA ARG A 409 30.59 5.62 12.01
C ARG A 409 29.44 5.57 13.00
N LYS A 410 29.74 5.42 14.28
CA LYS A 410 28.73 5.34 15.35
C LYS A 410 27.84 6.58 15.42
N TYR A 411 28.46 7.75 15.25
CA TYR A 411 27.71 9.00 15.19
C TYR A 411 26.72 9.00 14.01
N THR A 412 27.18 8.59 12.81
CA THR A 412 26.31 8.53 11.63
C THR A 412 25.19 7.53 11.79
N GLU A 413 25.48 6.34 12.34
CA GLU A 413 24.47 5.32 12.65
C GLU A 413 23.33 5.90 13.50
N GLN A 414 23.68 6.60 14.59
CA GLN A 414 22.69 7.21 15.47
C GLN A 414 21.94 8.37 14.79
N ALA A 415 22.64 9.23 14.07
CA ALA A 415 22.04 10.36 13.38
C ALA A 415 21.01 9.92 12.31
N VAL A 416 21.27 8.80 11.62
CA VAL A 416 20.31 8.19 10.68
C VAL A 416 19.06 7.69 11.41
N VAL A 417 19.23 7.05 12.56
CA VAL A 417 18.10 6.58 13.37
C VAL A 417 17.25 7.77 13.82
N ASP A 418 17.90 8.79 14.35
CA ASP A 418 17.23 9.97 14.92
C ASP A 418 16.46 10.79 13.86
N ARG A 419 16.95 10.79 12.61
CA ARG A 419 16.26 11.47 11.49
C ARG A 419 15.19 10.64 10.81
N GLY A 420 15.03 9.39 11.16
CA GLY A 420 13.98 8.53 10.64
C GLY A 420 13.97 8.41 9.12
N ARG A 421 12.88 8.77 8.47
CA ARG A 421 12.73 8.74 7.01
C ARG A 421 13.78 9.54 6.25
N ASN A 422 14.23 10.62 6.82
CA ASN A 422 15.26 11.50 6.24
C ASN A 422 16.70 11.12 6.66
N GLY A 423 16.88 9.90 7.15
CA GLY A 423 18.16 9.47 7.74
C GLY A 423 19.36 9.63 6.80
N TRP A 424 19.21 9.30 5.51
CA TRP A 424 20.29 9.44 4.54
C TRP A 424 20.79 10.85 4.32
N GLN A 425 20.03 11.88 4.67
CA GLN A 425 20.49 13.27 4.59
C GLN A 425 21.69 13.59 5.48
N VAL A 426 21.98 12.74 6.46
CA VAL A 426 23.20 12.88 7.29
C VAL A 426 24.48 12.41 6.57
N VAL A 427 24.32 11.68 5.46
CA VAL A 427 25.44 11.21 4.63
C VAL A 427 25.64 12.20 3.50
N PRO A 428 26.71 13.03 3.52
CA PRO A 428 26.94 13.98 2.45
C PRO A 428 27.14 13.28 1.10
N HIS A 429 26.60 13.88 0.04
CA HIS A 429 26.75 13.40 -1.34
C HIS A 429 26.53 11.89 -1.51
N PHE A 430 25.56 11.31 -0.77
CA PHE A 430 25.24 9.92 -0.93
C PHE A 430 24.57 9.63 -2.29
N SER A 431 24.62 8.39 -2.72
CA SER A 431 23.94 7.89 -3.91
C SER A 431 23.19 6.62 -3.62
N LEU A 432 22.42 6.18 -4.59
CA LEU A 432 21.79 4.86 -4.55
C LEU A 432 22.79 3.73 -4.36
N LEU A 433 23.97 3.83 -5.00
CA LEU A 433 25.03 2.83 -4.83
C LEU A 433 25.60 2.78 -3.41
N ASP A 434 25.60 3.89 -2.69
CA ASP A 434 26.01 3.88 -1.28
C ASP A 434 25.05 3.07 -0.42
N ARG A 435 23.77 3.00 -0.81
CA ARG A 435 22.72 2.27 -0.06
C ARG A 435 22.77 0.78 -0.29
N VAL A 436 23.19 0.35 -1.49
CA VAL A 436 23.06 -1.04 -1.95
C VAL A 436 21.71 -1.63 -1.55
N ASP A 437 21.61 -2.85 -1.06
CA ASP A 437 20.36 -3.50 -0.63
C ASP A 437 19.99 -3.25 0.85
N SER A 438 20.54 -2.22 1.49
CA SER A 438 20.19 -1.91 2.88
C SER A 438 18.72 -1.48 3.04
N GLY A 439 18.12 -1.82 4.16
CA GLY A 439 16.75 -1.48 4.51
C GLY A 439 15.69 -2.36 3.85
N GLN A 440 16.08 -3.45 3.24
CA GLN A 440 15.16 -4.43 2.66
C GLN A 440 15.51 -5.86 3.08
N CYS A 441 14.55 -6.74 3.04
CA CYS A 441 14.72 -8.16 3.13
C CYS A 441 15.39 -8.70 1.85
N LYS A 442 16.32 -9.62 2.00
CA LYS A 442 17.09 -10.19 0.88
C LYS A 442 16.45 -11.44 0.29
N ASP A 443 15.56 -12.11 1.02
CA ASP A 443 14.93 -13.39 0.70
C ASP A 443 13.39 -13.39 0.74
N CYS A 444 12.77 -12.23 1.00
CA CYS A 444 11.32 -12.13 1.09
C CYS A 444 10.65 -12.02 -0.28
N PHE A 445 9.41 -12.49 -0.34
CA PHE A 445 8.53 -12.22 -1.46
C PHE A 445 7.96 -10.81 -1.36
N SER A 446 8.08 -10.03 -2.43
CA SER A 446 7.50 -8.68 -2.52
C SER A 446 7.72 -7.81 -1.27
N PRO A 447 8.97 -7.55 -0.86
CA PRO A 447 9.26 -6.89 0.42
C PRO A 447 8.70 -5.48 0.50
N ALA A 448 8.05 -5.14 1.62
CA ALA A 448 7.62 -3.77 1.88
C ALA A 448 8.84 -2.86 2.14
N PHE A 449 8.77 -1.62 1.62
CA PHE A 449 9.82 -0.61 1.83
C PHE A 449 10.01 -0.30 3.33
N ASN A 450 11.26 -0.36 3.82
CA ASN A 450 11.59 -0.09 5.24
C ASN A 450 10.70 -0.84 6.24
N TYR A 451 10.46 -2.08 6.00
CA TYR A 451 9.54 -2.96 6.71
C TYR A 451 9.43 -2.73 8.23
N VAL A 452 8.19 -2.74 8.75
CA VAL A 452 7.86 -2.59 10.17
C VAL A 452 7.19 -3.87 10.68
N PRO A 453 7.91 -4.72 11.46
CA PRO A 453 7.43 -6.07 11.83
C PRO A 453 6.13 -6.09 12.63
N GLY A 454 5.89 -5.10 13.49
CA GLY A 454 4.69 -5.00 14.31
C GLY A 454 3.39 -4.73 13.54
N GLY A 455 3.49 -4.44 12.23
CA GLY A 455 2.36 -4.27 11.32
C GLY A 455 1.97 -5.52 10.54
N SER A 456 2.75 -6.61 10.62
CA SER A 456 2.49 -7.81 9.82
C SER A 456 1.26 -8.61 10.28
N ALA A 457 0.65 -9.32 9.34
CA ALA A 457 -0.50 -10.17 9.61
C ALA A 457 -0.18 -11.26 10.64
N GLN A 458 0.95 -11.92 10.48
CA GLN A 458 1.38 -12.95 11.43
C GLN A 458 1.59 -12.40 12.85
N TYR A 459 2.17 -11.20 12.97
CA TYR A 459 2.28 -10.51 14.27
C TYR A 459 0.91 -10.32 14.90
N GLY A 460 -0.04 -9.75 14.15
CA GLY A 460 -1.40 -9.54 14.64
C GLY A 460 -2.10 -10.82 15.07
N MET A 461 -1.95 -11.91 14.31
CA MET A 461 -2.54 -13.22 14.66
C MET A 461 -1.96 -13.81 15.95
N ALA A 462 -0.69 -13.54 16.25
CA ALA A 462 -0.02 -14.03 17.45
C ALA A 462 -0.32 -13.17 18.70
N LEU A 463 -0.85 -11.96 18.54
CA LEU A 463 -1.17 -11.10 19.68
C LEU A 463 -2.33 -11.63 20.52
N THR A 464 -2.23 -11.43 21.83
CA THR A 464 -3.32 -11.66 22.78
C THR A 464 -3.43 -10.49 23.74
N LYS A 465 -4.63 -9.95 23.89
CA LYS A 465 -4.99 -9.03 24.97
C LYS A 465 -5.47 -9.84 26.18
N PHE A 466 -4.78 -9.68 27.29
CA PHE A 466 -5.15 -10.26 28.58
C PHE A 466 -5.96 -9.22 29.36
N ASN A 467 -7.22 -9.52 29.63
CA ASN A 467 -8.09 -8.63 30.40
C ASN A 467 -7.98 -8.89 31.90
N GLU A 468 -8.30 -7.90 32.73
CA GLU A 468 -8.27 -8.01 34.22
C GLU A 468 -9.17 -9.10 34.75
N ASP A 469 -10.25 -9.44 34.04
CA ASP A 469 -11.18 -10.51 34.38
C ASP A 469 -10.67 -11.93 34.00
N GLY A 470 -9.46 -12.02 33.48
CA GLY A 470 -8.85 -13.26 32.99
C GLY A 470 -9.30 -13.71 31.61
N SER A 471 -10.20 -12.98 30.96
CA SER A 471 -10.56 -13.27 29.57
C SER A 471 -9.46 -12.82 28.59
N LYS A 472 -9.40 -13.51 27.44
CA LYS A 472 -8.44 -13.22 26.38
C LYS A 472 -9.18 -12.70 25.16
N HIS A 473 -8.59 -11.75 24.46
CA HIS A 473 -9.08 -11.27 23.18
C HIS A 473 -7.95 -11.26 22.14
N ARG A 474 -8.26 -11.65 20.90
CA ARG A 474 -7.31 -11.69 19.78
C ARG A 474 -7.98 -11.34 18.48
N PHE A 475 -7.20 -10.94 17.48
CA PHE A 475 -7.68 -10.77 16.12
C PHE A 475 -8.09 -12.11 15.50
N LYS A 476 -9.16 -12.07 14.72
CA LYS A 476 -9.65 -13.20 13.91
C LYS A 476 -10.14 -12.67 12.56
N TYR A 477 -9.23 -12.09 11.78
CA TYR A 477 -9.54 -11.47 10.50
C TYR A 477 -9.40 -12.42 9.32
N GLY A 478 -10.12 -12.16 8.25
CA GLY A 478 -9.91 -12.77 6.93
C GLY A 478 -8.83 -12.02 6.14
N PHE A 479 -8.26 -12.68 5.14
CA PHE A 479 -7.23 -12.13 4.27
C PHE A 479 -7.79 -11.72 2.92
N ILE A 480 -7.35 -10.54 2.46
CA ILE A 480 -7.52 -10.07 1.09
C ILE A 480 -6.20 -9.47 0.60
N SER A 481 -6.11 -9.25 -0.70
CA SER A 481 -5.16 -8.34 -1.35
C SER A 481 -5.90 -7.38 -2.24
N SER A 482 -5.25 -6.30 -2.62
CA SER A 482 -5.78 -5.28 -3.51
C SER A 482 -4.65 -4.66 -4.33
N SER A 483 -4.95 -3.77 -5.29
CA SER A 483 -3.89 -3.15 -6.08
C SER A 483 -3.31 -1.90 -5.42
N ASP A 484 -4.13 -1.09 -4.78
CA ASP A 484 -3.80 0.27 -4.38
C ASP A 484 -3.40 1.14 -5.60
N ASN A 485 -4.02 0.84 -6.74
CA ASN A 485 -3.68 1.50 -7.99
C ASN A 485 -4.14 2.95 -8.00
N HIS A 486 -3.26 3.86 -8.39
CA HIS A 486 -3.49 5.31 -8.40
C HIS A 486 -3.82 5.88 -9.79
N GLN A 487 -4.34 5.04 -10.71
CA GLN A 487 -4.71 5.41 -12.08
C GLN A 487 -6.12 4.96 -12.46
N ALA A 488 -7.01 4.77 -11.49
CA ALA A 488 -8.36 4.24 -11.70
C ALA A 488 -8.35 2.90 -12.47
N ALA A 489 -7.38 2.01 -12.17
CA ALA A 489 -7.17 0.75 -12.85
C ALA A 489 -7.28 -0.45 -11.88
N PRO A 490 -8.49 -0.77 -11.36
CA PRO A 490 -8.69 -1.87 -10.43
C PRO A 490 -8.22 -3.20 -11.00
N GLY A 491 -7.50 -3.97 -10.18
CA GLY A 491 -7.01 -5.29 -10.54
C GLY A 491 -5.96 -5.30 -11.64
N SER A 492 -5.13 -4.27 -11.70
CA SER A 492 -4.09 -4.10 -12.74
C SER A 492 -3.00 -5.19 -12.76
N GLY A 493 -2.94 -6.07 -11.75
CA GLY A 493 -1.91 -7.12 -11.61
C GLY A 493 -2.07 -8.38 -12.46
N TYR A 494 -2.84 -8.37 -13.54
CA TYR A 494 -3.11 -9.56 -14.36
C TYR A 494 -2.02 -9.90 -15.38
N LYS A 495 -1.15 -8.94 -15.73
CA LYS A 495 -0.02 -9.11 -16.65
C LYS A 495 1.19 -8.33 -16.17
N GLU A 496 2.34 -8.94 -16.21
CA GLU A 496 3.62 -8.33 -15.84
C GLU A 496 4.23 -7.46 -16.94
N LEU A 497 3.53 -7.27 -18.05
CA LEU A 497 4.09 -6.74 -19.31
C LEU A 497 4.19 -5.21 -19.39
N PHE A 498 3.62 -4.45 -18.41
CA PHE A 498 3.55 -2.99 -18.51
C PHE A 498 3.76 -2.30 -17.17
N GLY A 499 4.41 -1.14 -17.21
CA GLY A 499 4.54 -0.22 -16.10
C GLY A 499 3.21 0.29 -15.50
N ASN A 500 2.09 0.00 -16.14
CA ASN A 500 0.74 0.30 -15.64
C ASN A 500 0.29 -0.61 -14.50
N ASN A 501 0.98 -1.69 -14.28
CA ASN A 501 0.66 -2.64 -13.22
C ASN A 501 1.26 -2.21 -11.88
N ILE A 502 1.96 -1.08 -11.84
CA ILE A 502 2.52 -0.53 -10.61
C ILE A 502 1.48 0.37 -9.95
N ASP A 503 1.43 0.35 -8.63
CA ASP A 503 0.54 1.14 -7.79
C ASP A 503 0.55 2.63 -8.17
N PHE A 504 1.73 3.25 -8.14
CA PHE A 504 1.92 4.63 -8.54
C PHE A 504 2.36 4.76 -9.99
N SER A 505 1.77 5.74 -10.67
CA SER A 505 2.12 6.04 -12.04
C SER A 505 3.57 6.42 -12.22
N GLY A 506 4.10 5.88 -13.22
CA GLY A 506 5.14 6.39 -14.06
C GLY A 506 6.53 6.61 -13.49
N PRO A 507 7.51 6.26 -14.26
CA PRO A 507 8.89 6.64 -14.02
C PRO A 507 9.06 8.14 -14.25
N SER A 508 9.89 8.77 -13.45
CA SER A 508 10.37 10.10 -13.76
C SER A 508 11.10 10.11 -15.12
N SER A 509 10.90 11.15 -15.91
CA SER A 509 11.73 11.33 -17.07
C SER A 509 13.18 11.59 -16.65
N LYS A 510 14.17 11.25 -17.50
CA LYS A 510 15.59 11.60 -17.25
C LYS A 510 15.79 13.09 -16.94
N PHE A 511 14.91 13.95 -17.43
CA PHE A 511 14.91 15.38 -17.14
C PHE A 511 14.37 15.67 -15.73
N THR A 512 13.29 15.01 -15.35
CA THR A 512 12.71 15.13 -14.01
C THR A 512 13.64 14.56 -12.95
N ASP A 513 14.31 13.45 -13.28
CA ASP A 513 15.32 12.83 -12.42
C ASP A 513 16.47 13.81 -12.16
N LYS A 514 16.98 14.48 -13.19
CA LYS A 514 18.03 15.51 -13.04
C LYS A 514 17.55 16.74 -12.28
N LEU A 515 16.30 17.15 -12.48
CA LEU A 515 15.75 18.36 -11.84
C LEU A 515 15.41 18.15 -10.36
N LEU A 516 14.82 16.98 -10.04
CA LEU A 516 14.35 16.66 -8.70
C LEU A 516 15.41 16.01 -7.82
N HIS A 517 16.32 15.24 -8.43
CA HIS A 517 17.31 14.44 -7.71
C HIS A 517 18.74 15.02 -7.84
N GLY A 518 18.92 16.04 -8.67
CA GLY A 518 20.24 16.65 -8.90
C GLY A 518 21.22 15.71 -9.64
N PRO A 519 22.53 16.02 -9.64
CA PRO A 519 23.53 15.25 -10.37
C PRO A 519 23.91 13.91 -9.69
N SER A 520 23.12 13.40 -8.76
CA SER A 520 23.41 12.18 -8.00
C SER A 520 23.50 10.90 -8.84
N TYR A 521 23.03 10.94 -10.10
CA TYR A 521 23.16 9.84 -11.04
C TYR A 521 24.48 9.73 -11.78
N ASP A 522 25.34 10.74 -11.70
CA ASP A 522 26.66 10.69 -12.38
C ASP A 522 27.69 10.05 -11.44
N LEU A 523 27.80 8.74 -11.55
CA LEU A 523 28.55 7.87 -10.65
C LEU A 523 30.08 7.94 -10.83
N GLN A 524 30.57 8.73 -11.78
CA GLN A 524 31.96 8.65 -12.22
C GLN A 524 32.92 9.60 -11.51
N ASP A 525 32.45 10.58 -10.72
CA ASP A 525 33.31 11.61 -10.10
C ASP A 525 33.22 11.60 -8.56
N ARG A 526 33.57 10.45 -7.93
CA ARG A 526 33.44 10.29 -6.48
C ARG A 526 34.73 10.15 -5.70
N ASP A 527 35.75 10.80 -6.13
CA ASP A 527 36.93 11.00 -5.27
C ASP A 527 36.69 12.01 -4.13
N TYR A 528 35.44 12.54 -4.01
CA TYR A 528 35.14 13.51 -2.99
C TYR A 528 34.76 12.82 -1.67
N VAL A 529 35.68 12.92 -0.72
CA VAL A 529 35.49 12.52 0.66
C VAL A 529 35.09 13.75 1.48
N ASP A 530 33.79 13.94 1.72
CA ASP A 530 33.40 14.91 2.73
C ASP A 530 33.45 14.22 4.09
N PRO A 531 34.41 14.54 4.97
CA PRO A 531 34.36 14.05 6.32
C PRO A 531 33.11 14.66 6.96
N VAL A 532 32.29 13.85 7.62
CA VAL A 532 31.30 14.36 8.58
C VAL A 532 32.01 15.46 9.37
N ARG A 533 31.52 16.70 9.27
CA ARG A 533 32.22 17.89 9.70
C ARG A 533 32.82 17.69 11.09
N ALA A 534 34.07 18.07 11.25
CA ALA A 534 34.86 17.94 12.47
C ALA A 534 34.25 18.54 13.77
N ASN A 535 33.10 19.22 13.65
CA ASN A 535 32.38 19.84 14.76
C ASN A 535 31.55 18.85 15.60
N TYR A 536 31.57 17.56 15.26
CA TYR A 536 30.79 16.52 15.94
C TYR A 536 31.60 15.70 16.93
N VAL A 537 32.84 16.03 17.15
CA VAL A 537 33.65 15.40 18.18
C VAL A 537 33.59 16.29 19.43
N SER A 538 32.56 16.21 20.19
CA SER A 538 32.60 16.52 21.62
C SER A 538 31.54 15.71 22.35
N ASP A 539 32.10 14.92 23.15
CA ASP A 539 31.59 14.18 24.28
C ASP A 539 30.25 14.70 24.82
N ASP A 540 29.34 13.73 25.05
CA ASP A 540 28.25 13.78 26.03
C ASP A 540 27.13 14.82 25.86
N LYS A 541 27.00 15.51 24.75
CA LYS A 541 25.83 16.36 24.54
C LYS A 541 24.76 15.64 23.69
N PRO A 542 23.50 15.61 24.15
CA PRO A 542 22.41 15.16 23.33
C PRO A 542 22.34 16.04 22.07
N ILE A 543 22.07 15.39 20.90
CA ILE A 543 21.91 16.09 19.63
C ILE A 543 20.63 16.92 19.75
N GLU A 544 20.75 18.24 19.80
CA GLU A 544 19.62 19.16 19.76
C GLU A 544 19.26 19.40 18.29
N TYR A 545 18.10 18.91 17.87
CA TYR A 545 17.52 19.22 16.57
C TYR A 545 16.59 20.42 16.71
N GLU A 546 16.83 21.45 15.91
CA GLU A 546 15.80 22.48 15.71
C GLU A 546 14.69 21.91 14.81
N THR A 547 13.46 22.09 15.22
CA THR A 547 12.27 21.58 14.50
C THR A 547 12.05 22.25 13.15
N SER A 548 12.68 23.41 12.91
CA SER A 548 12.74 24.08 11.62
C SER A 548 13.49 23.30 10.53
N ASP A 549 14.33 22.35 10.92
CA ASP A 549 15.11 21.52 9.97
C ASP A 549 14.34 20.31 9.45
N ILE A 550 13.21 19.99 10.06
CA ILE A 550 12.35 18.89 9.65
C ILE A 550 11.28 19.45 8.71
N LYS A 551 11.60 19.50 7.44
CA LYS A 551 10.60 19.79 6.42
C LYS A 551 9.93 18.49 6.04
N LEU A 552 8.62 18.39 6.32
CA LEU A 552 7.78 17.42 5.64
C LEU A 552 7.69 17.87 4.18
N GLY A 553 8.43 17.24 3.37
CA GLY A 553 8.28 17.24 1.94
C GLY A 553 8.47 15.80 1.48
N PHE A 554 7.85 15.41 0.39
CA PHE A 554 8.30 14.23 -0.33
C PHE A 554 9.79 14.43 -0.61
N ASN A 555 10.61 13.77 0.21
CA ASN A 555 12.03 13.82 -0.02
C ASN A 555 12.29 13.00 -1.27
N THR A 556 12.60 13.68 -2.35
CA THR A 556 12.79 13.10 -3.67
C THR A 556 13.72 11.88 -3.67
N ILE A 557 14.68 11.85 -2.77
CA ILE A 557 15.68 10.79 -2.67
C ILE A 557 15.11 9.49 -2.10
N GLU A 558 14.31 9.57 -1.02
CA GLU A 558 13.63 8.39 -0.49
C GLU A 558 12.50 7.92 -1.41
N PHE A 559 11.85 8.86 -2.09
CA PHE A 559 10.84 8.57 -3.08
C PHE A 559 11.39 7.75 -4.25
N GLU A 560 12.57 8.09 -4.72
CA GLU A 560 13.28 7.36 -5.77
C GLU A 560 13.54 5.90 -5.38
N ARG A 561 14.11 5.68 -4.18
CA ARG A 561 14.34 4.32 -3.67
C ARG A 561 13.02 3.56 -3.47
N GLN A 562 12.01 4.23 -2.99
CA GLN A 562 10.67 3.67 -2.78
C GLN A 562 10.10 3.07 -4.08
N ARG A 563 10.39 3.65 -5.23
CA ARG A 563 9.91 3.13 -6.53
C ARG A 563 10.33 1.69 -6.81
N GLY A 564 11.51 1.28 -6.35
CA GLY A 564 11.95 -0.12 -6.47
C GLY A 564 11.13 -1.08 -5.61
N PHE A 565 10.21 -0.56 -4.76
CA PHE A 565 9.32 -1.32 -3.90
C PHE A 565 7.84 -1.12 -4.25
N LEU A 566 7.53 -0.39 -5.32
CA LEU A 566 6.18 -0.34 -5.87
C LEU A 566 5.99 -1.55 -6.77
N GLN A 567 4.99 -2.35 -6.47
CA GLN A 567 4.84 -3.67 -7.05
C GLN A 567 3.51 -3.80 -7.78
N THR A 568 3.35 -4.92 -8.46
CA THR A 568 2.07 -5.32 -9.01
C THR A 568 1.09 -5.56 -7.87
N GLY A 569 -0.11 -5.02 -7.98
CA GLY A 569 -1.15 -5.21 -6.98
C GLY A 569 -1.68 -6.63 -6.92
N GLY A 570 -2.24 -6.99 -5.77
CA GLY A 570 -2.93 -8.24 -5.55
C GLY A 570 -4.42 -8.18 -5.89
N LEU A 571 -5.11 -9.29 -5.66
CA LEU A 571 -6.56 -9.40 -5.78
C LEU A 571 -7.17 -10.00 -4.52
N ALA A 572 -8.36 -9.53 -4.16
CA ALA A 572 -9.26 -10.21 -3.25
C ALA A 572 -10.02 -11.30 -4.01
N ALA A 573 -10.11 -12.48 -3.43
CA ALA A 573 -10.96 -13.55 -3.94
C ALA A 573 -11.99 -13.96 -2.89
N VAL A 574 -13.21 -14.32 -3.30
CA VAL A 574 -14.29 -14.70 -2.39
C VAL A 574 -14.96 -16.00 -2.84
N HIS A 575 -15.29 -16.86 -1.88
CA HIS A 575 -16.13 -18.04 -2.09
C HIS A 575 -17.60 -17.68 -1.86
N THR A 576 -18.41 -17.72 -2.90
CA THR A 576 -19.82 -17.28 -2.86
C THR A 576 -20.74 -18.18 -3.65
N GLU A 577 -22.01 -18.25 -3.24
CA GLU A 577 -23.05 -19.03 -3.94
C GLU A 577 -23.51 -18.37 -5.23
N GLY A 578 -23.31 -17.06 -5.39
CA GLY A 578 -23.70 -16.28 -6.56
C GLY A 578 -22.94 -14.99 -6.68
N ARG A 579 -23.37 -14.10 -7.57
CA ARG A 579 -22.63 -12.92 -7.98
C ARG A 579 -23.25 -11.62 -7.47
N SER A 580 -24.44 -11.66 -6.82
CA SER A 580 -25.07 -10.44 -6.34
C SER A 580 -24.24 -9.74 -5.27
N LYS A 581 -24.42 -8.43 -5.15
CA LYS A 581 -23.74 -7.60 -4.13
C LYS A 581 -23.91 -8.17 -2.72
N GLU A 582 -25.11 -8.66 -2.40
CA GLU A 582 -25.43 -9.27 -1.12
C GLU A 582 -24.62 -10.54 -0.85
N GLN A 583 -24.46 -11.37 -1.85
CA GLN A 583 -23.75 -12.64 -1.73
C GLN A 583 -22.25 -12.42 -1.59
N ILE A 584 -21.68 -11.46 -2.33
CA ILE A 584 -20.27 -11.05 -2.20
C ILE A 584 -20.04 -10.45 -0.81
N TRP A 585 -20.89 -9.54 -0.37
CA TRP A 585 -20.80 -8.93 0.96
C TRP A 585 -20.88 -9.96 2.08
N SER A 586 -21.79 -10.92 1.95
CA SER A 586 -21.93 -12.03 2.89
C SER A 586 -20.67 -12.89 2.97
N ALA A 587 -19.96 -13.09 1.86
CA ALA A 587 -18.69 -13.82 1.85
C ALA A 587 -17.59 -13.02 2.60
N PHE A 588 -17.53 -11.70 2.44
CA PHE A 588 -16.63 -10.85 3.25
C PHE A 588 -16.90 -11.03 4.74
N LYS A 589 -18.15 -10.96 5.15
CA LYS A 589 -18.56 -11.07 6.57
C LYS A 589 -18.33 -12.47 7.17
N ARG A 590 -18.26 -13.50 6.36
CA ARG A 590 -17.91 -14.86 6.80
C ARG A 590 -16.42 -15.15 6.69
N HIS A 591 -15.62 -14.18 6.22
CA HIS A 591 -14.19 -14.32 5.92
C HIS A 591 -13.88 -15.47 4.94
N GLU A 592 -14.86 -15.88 4.15
CA GLU A 592 -14.66 -16.85 3.06
C GLU A 592 -13.95 -16.17 1.89
N THR A 593 -12.81 -15.56 2.21
CA THR A 593 -11.98 -14.74 1.34
C THR A 593 -10.56 -15.31 1.29
N TYR A 594 -9.83 -14.94 0.28
CA TYR A 594 -8.40 -15.17 0.22
C TYR A 594 -7.71 -14.11 -0.64
N ALA A 595 -6.40 -13.98 -0.45
CA ALA A 595 -5.55 -13.01 -1.13
C ALA A 595 -4.79 -13.68 -2.29
N THR A 596 -4.49 -12.93 -3.36
CA THR A 596 -3.51 -13.33 -4.37
C THR A 596 -2.52 -12.21 -4.67
N SER A 597 -1.37 -12.54 -5.21
CA SER A 597 -0.38 -11.56 -5.68
C SER A 597 -0.64 -11.06 -7.12
N GLY A 598 -1.91 -11.14 -7.59
CA GLY A 598 -2.34 -10.70 -8.92
C GLY A 598 -2.87 -11.82 -9.80
N PRO A 599 -2.16 -12.94 -9.99
CA PRO A 599 -2.68 -14.08 -10.73
C PRO A 599 -3.92 -14.69 -10.08
N ARG A 600 -4.86 -15.19 -10.90
CA ARG A 600 -6.14 -15.76 -10.44
C ARG A 600 -5.99 -17.26 -10.11
N ILE A 601 -5.17 -17.55 -9.12
CA ILE A 601 -4.99 -18.87 -8.53
C ILE A 601 -6.29 -19.26 -7.84
N LEU A 602 -6.85 -20.44 -8.12
CA LEU A 602 -8.01 -20.96 -7.42
C LEU A 602 -7.53 -21.73 -6.19
N LEU A 603 -8.05 -21.39 -5.01
CA LEU A 603 -7.62 -21.96 -3.73
C LEU A 603 -8.83 -22.34 -2.87
N TRP A 604 -8.83 -23.57 -2.34
CA TRP A 604 -9.77 -24.09 -1.35
C TRP A 604 -8.99 -24.60 -0.15
N PHE A 605 -9.43 -24.22 1.03
CA PHE A 605 -8.83 -24.65 2.30
C PHE A 605 -9.95 -24.91 3.29
N ASP A 606 -10.11 -26.17 3.68
CA ASP A 606 -11.17 -26.65 4.57
C ASP A 606 -10.59 -27.45 5.74
N MET A 607 -11.13 -27.28 6.93
CA MET A 607 -10.95 -28.22 8.04
C MET A 607 -12.02 -29.32 7.93
N LEU A 608 -11.61 -30.57 8.15
CA LEU A 608 -12.47 -31.74 8.06
C LEU A 608 -13.00 -32.13 9.44
N ASP A 609 -14.34 -32.08 9.60
CA ASP A 609 -15.04 -32.52 10.82
C ASP A 609 -16.03 -33.64 10.45
N GLY A 610 -15.55 -34.88 10.48
CA GLY A 610 -16.28 -36.02 9.98
C GLY A 610 -16.63 -35.86 8.49
N ASN A 611 -17.91 -35.78 8.18
CA ASN A 611 -18.42 -35.55 6.80
C ASN A 611 -18.65 -34.05 6.49
N LYS A 612 -18.38 -33.17 7.44
CA LYS A 612 -18.57 -31.72 7.29
C LYS A 612 -17.24 -31.06 6.95
N LYS A 613 -17.27 -30.07 6.10
CA LYS A 613 -16.16 -29.18 5.80
C LYS A 613 -16.41 -27.83 6.43
N ILE A 614 -15.41 -27.31 7.12
CA ILE A 614 -15.38 -25.99 7.74
C ILE A 614 -14.43 -25.15 6.88
N PRO A 615 -14.93 -24.14 6.14
CA PRO A 615 -14.12 -23.41 5.16
C PRO A 615 -13.12 -22.46 5.80
N MET A 616 -12.18 -21.97 4.99
CA MET A 616 -11.28 -20.85 5.37
C MET A 616 -12.07 -19.67 5.96
N GLY A 617 -11.43 -18.91 6.85
CA GLY A 617 -12.03 -17.78 7.57
C GLY A 617 -12.85 -18.19 8.79
N ALA A 618 -13.16 -19.46 8.96
CA ALA A 618 -13.99 -19.92 10.06
C ALA A 618 -13.29 -19.81 11.42
N VAL A 619 -14.11 -19.55 12.44
CA VAL A 619 -13.76 -19.66 13.85
C VAL A 619 -14.50 -20.86 14.44
N THR A 620 -13.79 -21.79 15.05
CA THR A 620 -14.36 -23.03 15.59
C THR A 620 -13.69 -23.43 16.89
N GLU A 621 -14.32 -24.38 17.60
CA GLU A 621 -13.79 -24.94 18.86
C GLU A 621 -13.67 -26.46 18.73
N GLN A 622 -12.55 -27.02 19.16
CA GLN A 622 -12.40 -28.46 19.31
C GLN A 622 -11.28 -28.82 20.29
N ASN A 623 -11.21 -30.09 20.67
CA ASN A 623 -10.18 -30.63 21.58
C ASN A 623 -9.43 -31.83 20.99
N THR A 624 -9.69 -32.17 19.73
CA THR A 624 -9.00 -33.24 19.00
C THR A 624 -8.10 -32.64 17.92
N ASN A 625 -7.14 -33.44 17.46
CA ASN A 625 -6.23 -33.01 16.40
C ASN A 625 -6.99 -32.65 15.11
N PRO A 626 -6.88 -31.39 14.60
CA PRO A 626 -7.56 -30.98 13.39
C PRO A 626 -6.92 -31.59 12.15
N THR A 627 -7.77 -31.98 11.21
CA THR A 627 -7.34 -32.43 9.86
C THR A 627 -7.86 -31.46 8.80
N PHE A 628 -7.02 -31.16 7.83
CA PHE A 628 -7.31 -30.17 6.80
C PHE A 628 -7.17 -30.77 5.40
N GLU A 629 -7.92 -30.20 4.47
CA GLU A 629 -7.82 -30.45 3.04
C GLU A 629 -7.49 -29.13 2.32
N VAL A 630 -6.45 -29.14 1.50
CA VAL A 630 -6.08 -28.03 0.62
C VAL A 630 -6.20 -28.49 -0.82
N LYS A 631 -6.77 -27.64 -1.65
CA LYS A 631 -6.84 -27.81 -3.10
C LYS A 631 -6.49 -26.50 -3.78
N ALA A 632 -5.61 -26.54 -4.76
CA ALA A 632 -5.23 -25.35 -5.51
C ALA A 632 -5.12 -25.68 -6.99
N MET A 633 -5.45 -24.70 -7.83
CA MET A 633 -5.32 -24.76 -9.29
C MET A 633 -4.66 -23.48 -9.77
N GLY A 634 -3.63 -23.62 -10.61
CA GLY A 634 -2.89 -22.49 -11.14
C GLY A 634 -3.74 -21.58 -12.02
N SER A 635 -3.31 -20.34 -12.12
CA SER A 635 -3.90 -19.33 -12.98
C SER A 635 -3.67 -19.65 -14.45
N PHE A 636 -4.43 -18.99 -15.33
CA PHE A 636 -4.19 -19.12 -16.77
C PHE A 636 -3.03 -18.26 -17.23
N GLU A 637 -2.21 -18.78 -18.15
CA GLU A 637 -1.29 -17.98 -18.93
C GLU A 637 -2.07 -16.91 -19.70
N GLN A 638 -1.48 -15.71 -19.80
CA GLN A 638 -2.11 -14.58 -20.46
C GLN A 638 -1.65 -14.46 -21.92
N LYS A 639 -2.60 -14.32 -22.83
CA LYS A 639 -2.31 -13.94 -24.22
C LYS A 639 -1.97 -12.46 -24.30
N VAL A 640 -1.16 -12.10 -25.29
CA VAL A 640 -0.91 -10.70 -25.66
C VAL A 640 -2.18 -10.03 -26.18
N GLY A 641 -2.36 -8.78 -25.87
CA GLY A 641 -3.49 -7.97 -26.34
C GLY A 641 -4.76 -8.13 -25.51
N CYS A 642 -5.84 -7.58 -26.02
CA CYS A 642 -7.17 -7.64 -25.43
C CYS A 642 -8.06 -8.64 -26.18
N PRO A 643 -9.07 -9.24 -25.52
CA PRO A 643 -10.08 -10.03 -26.20
C PRO A 643 -11.01 -9.15 -27.06
N GLU A 644 -11.65 -9.74 -28.08
CA GLU A 644 -12.54 -9.05 -29.01
C GLU A 644 -13.71 -8.33 -28.30
N ASP A 645 -14.18 -8.90 -27.21
CA ASP A 645 -15.27 -8.31 -26.41
C ASP A 645 -14.89 -6.94 -25.83
N ALA A 646 -13.62 -6.74 -25.43
CA ALA A 646 -13.15 -5.45 -24.94
C ALA A 646 -13.17 -4.37 -26.03
N TYR A 647 -12.73 -4.71 -27.25
CA TYR A 647 -12.82 -3.80 -28.41
C TYR A 647 -14.25 -3.52 -28.83
N THR A 648 -15.13 -4.51 -28.72
CA THR A 648 -16.56 -4.35 -29.01
C THR A 648 -17.23 -3.40 -28.01
N ALA A 649 -16.88 -3.53 -26.72
CA ALA A 649 -17.52 -2.75 -25.65
C ALA A 649 -17.00 -1.31 -25.57
N LEU A 650 -15.69 -1.10 -25.74
CA LEU A 650 -15.03 0.20 -25.54
C LEU A 650 -14.66 0.92 -26.84
N GLY A 651 -14.48 0.16 -27.95
CA GLY A 651 -13.86 0.68 -29.16
C GLY A 651 -12.32 0.73 -29.08
N THR A 652 -11.66 0.70 -30.23
CA THR A 652 -10.20 0.57 -30.33
C THR A 652 -9.46 1.72 -29.61
N GLU A 653 -9.88 2.96 -29.84
CA GLU A 653 -9.23 4.13 -29.24
C GLU A 653 -9.29 4.11 -27.70
N ARG A 654 -10.43 3.69 -27.13
CA ARG A 654 -10.61 3.63 -25.68
C ARG A 654 -9.82 2.48 -25.05
N VAL A 655 -9.76 1.33 -25.73
CA VAL A 655 -8.93 0.18 -25.32
C VAL A 655 -7.44 0.58 -25.30
N GLU A 656 -6.97 1.27 -26.33
CA GLU A 656 -5.60 1.79 -26.39
C GLU A 656 -5.32 2.78 -25.25
N GLN A 657 -6.24 3.70 -24.95
CA GLN A 657 -6.05 4.72 -23.93
C GLN A 657 -6.18 4.17 -22.49
N LEU A 658 -7.15 3.30 -22.25
CA LEU A 658 -7.49 2.83 -20.92
C LEU A 658 -6.76 1.55 -20.54
N CYS A 659 -6.78 0.55 -21.43
CA CYS A 659 -6.18 -0.77 -21.20
C CYS A 659 -4.77 -0.88 -21.80
N TYR A 660 -4.30 0.11 -22.55
CA TYR A 660 -3.00 0.14 -23.26
C TYR A 660 -2.82 -1.07 -24.18
N ASP A 661 -3.92 -1.50 -24.84
CA ASP A 661 -4.01 -2.71 -25.68
C ASP A 661 -3.65 -4.01 -24.97
N GLU A 662 -3.63 -4.03 -23.63
CA GLU A 662 -3.37 -5.22 -22.84
C GLU A 662 -4.40 -5.43 -21.77
N CYS A 663 -5.22 -6.44 -21.94
CA CYS A 663 -6.28 -6.81 -21.02
C CYS A 663 -6.01 -8.19 -20.38
N TYR A 664 -6.75 -8.52 -19.34
CA TYR A 664 -6.88 -9.89 -18.90
C TYR A 664 -7.42 -10.71 -20.07
N ASN A 665 -6.57 -11.56 -20.63
CA ASN A 665 -6.83 -12.34 -21.84
C ASN A 665 -6.31 -13.76 -21.65
N PRO A 666 -7.04 -14.61 -20.87
CA PRO A 666 -6.56 -15.93 -20.51
C PRO A 666 -6.45 -16.85 -21.71
N SER A 667 -5.39 -17.64 -21.74
CA SER A 667 -5.25 -18.78 -22.64
C SER A 667 -6.05 -19.98 -22.12
N ASP A 668 -5.89 -21.15 -22.78
CA ASP A 668 -6.42 -22.41 -22.28
C ASP A 668 -5.39 -23.22 -21.48
N VAL A 669 -4.18 -22.66 -21.32
CA VAL A 669 -3.08 -23.28 -20.57
C VAL A 669 -3.05 -22.69 -19.15
N ARG A 670 -2.96 -23.55 -18.15
CA ARG A 670 -2.77 -23.16 -16.76
C ARG A 670 -1.32 -23.32 -16.34
N LYS A 671 -0.85 -22.40 -15.50
CA LYS A 671 0.41 -22.51 -14.77
C LYS A 671 0.31 -23.62 -13.73
N ALA A 672 1.44 -24.21 -13.36
CA ALA A 672 1.48 -25.26 -12.35
C ALA A 672 1.53 -24.68 -10.91
N ILE A 673 0.85 -25.35 -9.97
CA ILE A 673 1.10 -25.14 -8.55
C ILE A 673 2.29 -26.01 -8.17
N THR A 674 3.38 -25.38 -7.75
CA THR A 674 4.65 -26.09 -7.42
C THR A 674 4.66 -26.64 -6.00
N ARG A 675 4.07 -25.91 -5.06
CA ARG A 675 3.99 -26.32 -3.66
C ARG A 675 2.84 -25.63 -2.91
N ILE A 676 2.46 -26.27 -1.80
CA ILE A 676 1.58 -25.68 -0.79
C ILE A 676 2.37 -25.55 0.51
N GLU A 677 2.39 -24.37 1.09
CA GLU A 677 2.98 -24.11 2.39
C GLU A 677 1.87 -23.89 3.42
N VAL A 678 2.02 -24.47 4.59
CA VAL A 678 1.12 -24.28 5.72
C VAL A 678 1.81 -23.43 6.77
N VAL A 679 1.17 -22.38 7.20
CA VAL A 679 1.61 -21.53 8.31
C VAL A 679 0.73 -21.80 9.53
N ARG A 680 1.38 -22.00 10.68
CA ARG A 680 0.75 -22.25 11.97
C ARG A 680 1.09 -21.08 12.91
N VAL A 681 0.06 -20.39 13.43
CA VAL A 681 0.24 -19.29 14.36
C VAL A 681 -0.54 -19.55 15.64
N MET A 682 0.15 -19.49 16.76
CA MET A 682 -0.43 -19.63 18.09
C MET A 682 -0.50 -18.24 18.77
N PRO A 683 -1.57 -17.88 19.46
CA PRO A 683 -1.59 -16.63 20.21
C PRO A 683 -0.66 -16.68 21.43
N GLN A 684 -0.27 -15.52 21.93
CA GLN A 684 0.43 -15.39 23.20
C GLN A 684 -0.38 -16.01 24.35
N GLU A 685 0.27 -16.74 25.25
CA GLU A 685 -0.35 -17.39 26.40
C GLU A 685 -0.26 -16.54 27.68
N TYR A 686 0.72 -15.64 27.75
CA TYR A 686 0.95 -14.71 28.86
C TYR A 686 1.51 -13.37 28.33
N GLU A 687 1.34 -12.31 29.14
CA GLU A 687 1.82 -10.98 28.79
C GLU A 687 3.33 -10.96 28.51
N ASN A 688 3.72 -10.21 27.48
CA ASN A 688 5.13 -10.06 27.04
C ASN A 688 5.81 -11.35 26.53
N GLN A 689 5.05 -12.43 26.26
CA GLN A 689 5.60 -13.57 25.53
C GLN A 689 6.06 -13.11 24.14
N SER A 690 7.22 -13.61 23.68
CA SER A 690 7.72 -13.32 22.33
C SER A 690 6.72 -13.78 21.28
N VAL A 691 6.36 -12.88 20.37
CA VAL A 691 5.51 -13.18 19.21
C VAL A 691 6.22 -14.13 18.24
N GLU A 692 7.54 -13.97 18.07
CA GLU A 692 8.36 -14.80 17.19
C GLU A 692 8.24 -16.29 17.51
N ASP A 693 8.22 -16.64 18.80
CA ASP A 693 8.10 -18.03 19.26
C ASP A 693 6.71 -18.65 19.00
N ARG A 694 5.76 -17.85 18.54
CA ARG A 694 4.37 -18.24 18.30
C ARG A 694 4.05 -18.45 16.84
N ILE A 695 4.97 -18.12 15.93
CA ILE A 695 4.81 -18.17 14.48
C ILE A 695 5.70 -19.28 13.92
N GLN A 696 5.09 -20.17 13.17
CA GLN A 696 5.79 -21.24 12.45
C GLN A 696 5.53 -21.07 10.95
N ASP A 697 6.51 -20.52 10.26
CA ASP A 697 6.40 -20.13 8.86
C ASP A 697 7.64 -20.56 8.04
N PRO A 698 7.50 -21.52 7.13
CA PRO A 698 6.36 -22.45 7.03
C PRO A 698 6.43 -23.54 8.10
N TRP A 699 5.27 -23.99 8.62
CA TRP A 699 5.19 -25.16 9.49
C TRP A 699 5.28 -26.49 8.73
N LEU A 700 4.59 -26.56 7.55
CA LEU A 700 4.66 -27.69 6.64
C LEU A 700 4.83 -27.21 5.21
N VAL A 701 5.57 -27.99 4.41
CA VAL A 701 5.70 -27.76 2.96
C VAL A 701 5.33 -29.05 2.24
N HIS A 702 4.40 -28.97 1.30
CA HIS A 702 4.01 -30.04 0.40
C HIS A 702 4.38 -29.68 -1.03
N ASN A 703 5.35 -30.39 -1.61
CA ASN A 703 5.68 -30.24 -3.02
C ASN A 703 4.63 -30.95 -3.88
N CYS A 704 4.05 -30.22 -4.81
CA CYS A 704 3.03 -30.75 -5.73
C CYS A 704 3.66 -31.65 -6.80
N PRO A 705 2.90 -32.58 -7.38
CA PRO A 705 3.42 -33.46 -8.43
C PRO A 705 3.85 -32.64 -9.66
N GLU A 706 5.03 -32.94 -10.19
CA GLU A 706 5.49 -32.32 -11.45
C GLU A 706 4.51 -32.59 -12.59
N ASN A 707 4.38 -31.61 -13.48
CA ASN A 707 3.52 -31.64 -14.66
C ASN A 707 2.00 -31.72 -14.36
N GLN A 708 1.57 -31.31 -13.16
CA GLN A 708 0.16 -31.12 -12.83
C GLN A 708 -0.11 -29.66 -12.55
N VAL A 709 -1.17 -29.12 -13.14
CA VAL A 709 -1.60 -27.72 -12.94
C VAL A 709 -2.35 -27.53 -11.63
N GLY A 710 -2.89 -28.61 -11.04
CA GLY A 710 -3.60 -28.62 -9.77
C GLY A 710 -2.86 -29.45 -8.70
N CYS A 711 -3.09 -29.10 -7.45
CA CYS A 711 -2.48 -29.74 -6.28
C CYS A 711 -3.55 -30.05 -5.21
N LYS A 712 -3.46 -31.23 -4.60
CA LYS A 712 -4.31 -31.64 -3.47
C LYS A 712 -3.40 -32.10 -2.32
N PHE A 713 -3.68 -31.63 -1.13
CA PHE A 713 -2.90 -31.97 0.06
C PHE A 713 -3.79 -32.06 1.30
N ASN A 714 -3.65 -33.15 2.07
CA ASN A 714 -4.30 -33.30 3.37
C ASN A 714 -3.23 -33.39 4.45
N PHE A 715 -3.47 -32.73 5.59
CA PHE A 715 -2.57 -32.80 6.74
C PHE A 715 -3.35 -32.77 8.05
N THR A 716 -2.71 -33.25 9.13
CA THR A 716 -3.26 -33.26 10.48
C THR A 716 -2.24 -32.64 11.43
N ASP A 717 -2.65 -31.74 12.30
CA ASP A 717 -1.82 -31.30 13.41
C ASP A 717 -1.93 -32.29 14.58
N ASN A 718 -0.93 -33.13 14.73
CA ASN A 718 -0.89 -34.15 15.78
C ASN A 718 -0.48 -33.60 17.15
N GLU A 719 -0.13 -32.32 17.25
CA GLU A 719 0.30 -31.70 18.50
C GLU A 719 -0.82 -30.88 19.17
N PHE A 720 -1.87 -30.51 18.43
CA PHE A 720 -2.93 -29.62 18.92
C PHE A 720 -3.63 -30.14 20.17
N GLU A 721 -4.03 -31.42 20.19
CA GLU A 721 -4.70 -32.05 21.33
C GLU A 721 -3.78 -32.08 22.58
N SER A 722 -2.48 -32.32 22.39
CA SER A 722 -1.53 -32.39 23.49
C SER A 722 -1.09 -31.02 24.01
N SER A 723 -0.98 -30.03 23.10
CA SER A 723 -0.57 -28.66 23.44
C SER A 723 -1.66 -27.89 24.18
N LYS A 724 -2.92 -28.13 23.87
CA LYS A 724 -4.08 -27.44 24.43
C LYS A 724 -4.05 -25.92 24.21
N ILE A 725 -3.45 -25.48 23.10
CA ILE A 725 -3.26 -24.09 22.76
C ILE A 725 -4.17 -23.74 21.57
N ASP A 726 -4.85 -22.62 21.67
CA ASP A 726 -5.55 -22.04 20.53
C ASP A 726 -4.57 -21.90 19.36
N THR A 727 -5.00 -22.24 18.18
CA THR A 727 -4.12 -22.23 17.01
C THR A 727 -4.85 -21.76 15.76
N SER A 728 -4.16 -21.04 14.91
CA SER A 728 -4.65 -20.59 13.63
C SER A 728 -3.81 -21.18 12.51
N TYR A 729 -4.46 -21.59 11.41
CA TYR A 729 -3.80 -22.17 10.26
C TYR A 729 -4.25 -21.44 9.00
N TYR A 730 -3.30 -21.15 8.11
CA TYR A 730 -3.57 -20.73 6.76
C TYR A 730 -2.57 -21.35 5.80
N VAL A 731 -2.86 -21.28 4.51
CA VAL A 731 -2.02 -21.89 3.49
C VAL A 731 -1.65 -20.90 2.41
N ARG A 732 -0.45 -21.11 1.84
CA ARG A 732 0.00 -20.49 0.59
C ARG A 732 -0.02 -21.52 -0.51
N ALA A 733 -0.67 -21.22 -1.63
CA ALA A 733 -0.53 -21.97 -2.88
C ALA A 733 0.43 -21.20 -3.78
N ILE A 734 1.54 -21.80 -4.17
CA ILE A 734 2.62 -21.15 -4.88
C ILE A 734 2.69 -21.68 -6.30
N GLU A 735 2.59 -20.79 -7.29
CA GLU A 735 2.73 -21.08 -8.71
C GLU A 735 4.19 -21.24 -9.13
N GLU A 736 4.38 -21.80 -10.30
CA GLU A 736 5.68 -21.84 -10.97
C GLU A 736 6.24 -20.42 -11.15
N PRO A 737 7.59 -20.30 -11.08
CA PRO A 737 8.25 -19.00 -11.19
C PRO A 737 7.93 -18.31 -12.51
N SER A 738 7.61 -17.03 -12.43
CA SER A 738 7.37 -16.16 -13.59
C SER A 738 7.88 -14.76 -13.33
N LEU A 739 8.01 -13.96 -14.41
CA LEU A 739 8.41 -12.56 -14.29
C LEU A 739 7.37 -11.78 -13.49
N GLN A 740 7.84 -11.04 -12.49
CA GLN A 740 7.03 -10.17 -11.63
C GLN A 740 7.70 -8.80 -11.54
N ILE A 741 6.91 -7.74 -11.41
CA ILE A 741 7.44 -6.37 -11.34
C ILE A 741 7.93 -6.09 -9.92
N ASN A 742 9.17 -5.63 -9.78
CA ASN A 742 9.81 -5.18 -8.53
C ASN A 742 9.70 -6.16 -7.34
N THR A 743 9.36 -7.40 -7.57
CA THR A 743 8.99 -8.35 -6.51
C THR A 743 10.09 -8.60 -5.47
N LYS A 744 11.34 -8.33 -5.81
CA LYS A 744 12.50 -8.40 -4.91
C LYS A 744 12.97 -7.04 -4.40
N GLY A 745 12.16 -6.01 -4.56
CA GLY A 745 12.50 -4.65 -4.18
C GLY A 745 13.62 -4.07 -5.05
N VAL A 746 14.62 -3.46 -4.44
CA VAL A 746 15.78 -2.93 -5.17
C VAL A 746 16.63 -4.09 -5.67
N ARG A 747 16.76 -4.21 -7.00
CA ARG A 747 17.57 -5.26 -7.61
C ARG A 747 19.05 -5.03 -7.34
N CYS A 748 19.74 -6.12 -7.05
CA CYS A 748 21.12 -6.10 -6.65
C CYS A 748 21.93 -7.00 -7.57
N GLU A 749 22.94 -6.45 -8.25
CA GLU A 749 24.01 -7.26 -8.82
C GLU A 749 24.89 -7.73 -7.67
N ARG A 750 25.18 -9.04 -7.62
CA ARG A 750 25.95 -9.62 -6.55
C ARG A 750 27.28 -10.17 -7.07
N ASP A 751 28.32 -10.04 -6.23
CA ASP A 751 29.59 -10.70 -6.48
C ASP A 751 29.51 -12.23 -6.22
N ALA A 752 30.63 -12.92 -6.41
CA ALA A 752 30.74 -14.36 -6.21
C ALA A 752 30.52 -14.77 -4.74
N GLU A 753 30.71 -13.86 -3.81
CA GLU A 753 30.51 -14.02 -2.36
C GLU A 753 29.08 -13.66 -1.93
N GLY A 754 28.22 -13.18 -2.86
CA GLY A 754 26.83 -12.82 -2.62
C GLY A 754 26.60 -11.40 -2.12
N ASN A 755 27.64 -10.56 -2.07
CA ASN A 755 27.49 -9.17 -1.65
C ASN A 755 26.90 -8.32 -2.78
N CYS A 756 26.02 -7.38 -2.43
CA CYS A 756 25.46 -6.42 -3.36
C CYS A 756 26.52 -5.38 -3.77
N ILE A 757 26.89 -5.37 -5.05
CA ILE A 757 27.90 -4.47 -5.62
C ILE A 757 27.33 -3.35 -6.46
N SER A 758 26.12 -3.51 -6.94
CA SER A 758 25.36 -2.51 -7.73
C SER A 758 23.88 -2.65 -7.46
N VAL A 759 23.14 -1.55 -7.53
CA VAL A 759 21.69 -1.54 -7.40
C VAL A 759 21.07 -0.90 -8.63
N ASP A 760 19.97 -1.48 -9.07
CA ASP A 760 19.13 -0.92 -10.11
C ASP A 760 17.72 -0.71 -9.52
N ILE A 761 17.25 0.52 -9.57
CA ILE A 761 15.87 0.87 -9.29
C ILE A 761 15.13 0.97 -10.61
N CYS A 762 13.92 0.44 -10.62
CA CYS A 762 13.08 0.54 -11.80
C CYS A 762 12.72 2.01 -12.05
N THR A 763 13.33 2.59 -13.10
CA THR A 763 13.05 3.97 -13.57
C THR A 763 12.39 3.97 -14.94
N GLN A 764 11.67 2.92 -15.28
CA GLN A 764 11.19 2.70 -16.63
C GLN A 764 10.21 3.79 -17.09
N ASP A 765 10.43 4.31 -18.28
CA ASP A 765 9.45 5.13 -18.99
C ASP A 765 8.42 4.19 -19.64
N TRP A 766 7.24 4.01 -19.02
CA TRP A 766 6.13 3.21 -19.55
C TRP A 766 5.72 3.61 -20.99
N ARG A 767 6.02 4.84 -21.40
CA ARG A 767 5.80 5.35 -22.74
C ARG A 767 6.73 4.71 -23.78
N ARG A 768 7.75 3.99 -23.35
CA ARG A 768 8.59 3.18 -24.22
C ARG A 768 7.99 1.78 -24.31
N PRO A 769 7.43 1.38 -25.45
CA PRO A 769 6.93 0.04 -25.57
C PRO A 769 8.07 -0.97 -25.32
N ARG A 770 7.91 -1.79 -24.25
CA ARG A 770 8.53 -3.10 -24.06
C ARG A 770 9.96 -3.20 -23.50
N ASP A 771 10.48 -2.22 -22.79
CA ASP A 771 11.64 -2.47 -21.92
C ASP A 771 11.20 -3.06 -20.56
N VAL A 772 10.28 -4.04 -20.62
CA VAL A 772 9.71 -4.75 -19.46
C VAL A 772 10.79 -5.47 -18.68
N GLU A 773 11.84 -5.94 -19.36
CA GLU A 773 12.95 -6.68 -18.74
C GLU A 773 13.65 -5.88 -17.65
N ALA A 774 13.67 -4.54 -17.75
CA ALA A 774 14.36 -3.70 -16.79
C ALA A 774 13.74 -3.68 -15.37
N CYS A 775 12.42 -3.92 -15.24
CA CYS A 775 11.71 -3.84 -13.96
C CYS A 775 11.20 -5.21 -13.47
N SER A 776 11.47 -6.28 -14.21
CA SER A 776 10.94 -7.60 -13.92
C SER A 776 12.02 -8.51 -13.34
N GLU A 777 11.63 -9.28 -12.33
CA GLU A 777 12.42 -10.36 -11.74
C GLU A 777 11.61 -11.64 -11.71
N ILE A 778 12.29 -12.78 -11.78
CA ILE A 778 11.62 -14.07 -11.61
C ILE A 778 11.33 -14.29 -10.13
N ASP A 779 10.06 -14.49 -9.81
CA ASP A 779 9.59 -14.85 -8.47
C ASP A 779 8.37 -15.78 -8.58
N GLU A 780 7.86 -16.21 -7.44
CA GLU A 780 6.82 -17.23 -7.31
C GLU A 780 5.49 -16.60 -6.90
N PRO A 781 4.59 -16.32 -7.88
CA PRO A 781 3.25 -15.84 -7.56
C PRO A 781 2.51 -16.78 -6.61
N ARG A 782 1.65 -16.21 -5.76
CA ARG A 782 1.00 -17.00 -4.72
C ARG A 782 -0.41 -16.54 -4.37
N ALA A 783 -1.15 -17.43 -3.74
CA ALA A 783 -2.40 -17.13 -3.08
C ALA A 783 -2.30 -17.52 -1.59
N TRP A 784 -2.96 -16.73 -0.72
CA TRP A 784 -2.99 -16.94 0.74
C TRP A 784 -4.43 -17.12 1.20
N SER A 785 -4.79 -18.28 1.75
CA SER A 785 -6.13 -18.47 2.33
C SER A 785 -6.35 -17.60 3.55
N SER A 786 -7.60 -17.21 3.83
CA SER A 786 -7.95 -16.73 5.16
C SER A 786 -7.69 -17.82 6.20
N PRO A 787 -7.26 -17.43 7.44
CA PRO A 787 -6.97 -18.39 8.47
C PRO A 787 -8.24 -19.13 8.96
N ILE A 788 -8.09 -20.40 9.31
CA ILE A 788 -9.04 -21.12 10.16
C ILE A 788 -8.54 -21.00 11.61
N TYR A 789 -9.35 -20.42 12.47
CA TYR A 789 -9.07 -20.21 13.88
C TYR A 789 -9.72 -21.30 14.72
N ILE A 790 -8.91 -22.02 15.49
CA ILE A 790 -9.39 -23.09 16.36
C ILE A 790 -9.10 -22.72 17.81
N ASP A 791 -10.16 -22.46 18.57
CA ASP A 791 -10.07 -22.27 20.01
C ASP A 791 -10.07 -23.66 20.68
N TYR A 792 -9.13 -23.91 21.61
CA TYR A 792 -9.07 -25.19 22.30
C TYR A 792 -10.23 -25.33 23.30
N LYS A 793 -10.99 -26.40 23.17
CA LYS A 793 -12.12 -26.69 24.05
C LYS A 793 -11.67 -27.53 25.24
N TYR A 794 -11.61 -26.93 26.41
CA TYR A 794 -11.25 -27.56 27.68
C TYR A 794 -12.31 -28.50 28.20
#